data_8e7e72fb8bad1bd5ccd70fa8fe7ac657
#
_entry.id   8e7e72fb8bad1bd5ccd70fa8fe7ac657
#
_cell.length_a   1.000
_cell.length_b   1.000
_cell.length_c   1.000
_cell.angle_alpha   90.00
_cell.angle_beta   90.00
_cell.angle_gamma   90.00
#
_symmetry.space_group_name_H-M   'P 1'
#
loop_
_entity.id
_entity.type
_entity.pdbx_description
1 polymer ?
#
loop_
_entity_poly.entity_id
_entity_poly.type
_entity_poly.pdbx_seq_one_letter_code
_entity_poly.pdbx_strand_id
1 'polypeptide(L)'
;MSTTPEYKLRIKDAFKEDAGRGIIRIDPSIISKLNLKVGDTIRISHPFVKKITVALLSSGRNEDKGKQIIRMDPSLRRNLAASIDDLVEIKKINADFAENIIFTGLNNSLIPRDPQALARKLEKRVVTLGDSLSFYAMGHRIDLVVVNYLPKTEAVKINLNTKISFTETSHDYIEVKKKVVKYEGISDIEKKLQKISERVTYEDIGGLEETIQKIREIIELPIRHPELFERIGIDPPKGILLYGPPGTGKTLIAKAVASETDAHFITISGPEIMSKFFGQSEENLRNIFQEAKENATSIIFLDELDSIAPKRDESKNQVESRVVAQLLSLMDGLKSRGETIIIGATNKVNNIDIALRRPGRFDREIEIKVPDTNGRYEILLIHTRGMPLDEEVNLRFIAEKTHGFVGADIKSLCKESAMLAIREILPEIDLDKPIPEEVLNRLKIKMKHFIESLNSIEPSALREVFITQPSERWDEIGGLEDAIQQLKEIIEWPLLYLGFYKHMKSRPPNGILLFGLPGTGKTLLVKALAHETEANFISVKGPEFISKWVGESAKAVRETFRKARSATPCIIFFDEIDAIASRRSDSSDSKVTEQVVAQLLTEMDGLEELKDVILIAATNRPDLLDPALLRSGRFGRHIEISLPDKNSRKKIFEIHLKERPISDDINIELLAEKLEGYSGADIKAVCEEATILAIRKGVFQTNIDPLNPKSYSQIKINQEDFDRAIEKIKKGADKANRSYKEAIKELPEGIYR
;
A
#
# COMPACT_ATOMS: atom_id res chain seq x y z
N MET A 1 52.77 -19.53 -12.19
CA MET A 1 51.34 -19.63 -11.91
C MET A 1 51.07 -18.88 -10.62
N SER A 2 50.66 -17.62 -10.68
CA SER A 2 50.35 -16.83 -9.51
C SER A 2 48.93 -17.19 -9.05
N THR A 3 48.85 -17.96 -7.98
CA THR A 3 47.57 -18.21 -7.30
C THR A 3 47.06 -16.92 -6.67
N THR A 4 46.14 -16.25 -7.36
CA THR A 4 45.37 -15.18 -6.72
C THR A 4 44.66 -15.76 -5.50
N PRO A 5 44.75 -15.12 -4.34
CA PRO A 5 44.09 -15.63 -3.13
C PRO A 5 42.59 -15.73 -3.32
N GLU A 6 42.01 -16.89 -3.07
CA GLU A 6 40.57 -17.11 -3.03
C GLU A 6 40.04 -16.47 -1.74
N TYR A 7 39.10 -15.51 -1.92
CA TYR A 7 38.47 -14.80 -0.80
C TYR A 7 37.06 -15.35 -0.58
N LYS A 8 36.72 -15.66 0.67
CA LYS A 8 35.39 -16.14 1.08
C LYS A 8 34.51 -14.98 1.45
N LEU A 9 33.34 -14.89 0.84
CA LEU A 9 32.35 -13.84 1.07
C LEU A 9 30.98 -14.44 1.36
N ARG A 10 30.22 -13.78 2.21
CA ARG A 10 28.86 -14.17 2.53
C ARG A 10 27.87 -13.55 1.53
N ILE A 11 26.97 -14.36 0.99
CA ILE A 11 25.94 -13.91 0.06
C ILE A 11 24.89 -13.05 0.76
N LYS A 12 24.50 -11.95 0.13
CA LYS A 12 23.34 -11.11 0.49
C LYS A 12 22.49 -10.84 -0.76
N ASP A 13 21.24 -10.43 -0.54
CA ASP A 13 20.32 -10.04 -1.61
C ASP A 13 20.90 -8.92 -2.46
N ALA A 14 20.63 -8.97 -3.75
CA ALA A 14 20.90 -7.86 -4.65
C ALA A 14 19.98 -6.66 -4.33
N PHE A 15 20.43 -5.45 -4.65
CA PHE A 15 19.53 -4.31 -4.63
C PHE A 15 18.44 -4.49 -5.70
N LYS A 16 17.25 -3.96 -5.44
CA LYS A 16 16.09 -4.10 -6.36
C LYS A 16 16.40 -3.61 -7.78
N GLU A 17 17.24 -2.58 -7.89
CA GLU A 17 17.70 -2.01 -9.16
C GLU A 17 18.70 -2.92 -9.93
N ASP A 18 19.39 -3.81 -9.23
CA ASP A 18 20.43 -4.69 -9.82
C ASP A 18 19.86 -6.04 -10.28
N ALA A 19 18.67 -6.40 -9.83
CA ALA A 19 18.04 -7.68 -10.09
C ALA A 19 17.86 -7.93 -11.60
N GLY A 20 18.29 -9.11 -12.07
CA GLY A 20 18.19 -9.50 -13.47
C GLY A 20 19.24 -8.84 -14.39
N ARG A 21 20.20 -8.08 -13.86
CA ARG A 21 21.27 -7.46 -14.67
C ARG A 21 22.53 -8.32 -14.81
N GLY A 22 22.68 -9.39 -14.01
CA GLY A 22 23.87 -10.25 -14.01
C GLY A 22 25.12 -9.55 -13.47
N ILE A 23 24.93 -8.65 -12.52
CA ILE A 23 26.00 -7.91 -11.85
C ILE A 23 26.07 -8.30 -10.37
N ILE A 24 27.25 -8.12 -9.79
CA ILE A 24 27.48 -8.30 -8.36
C ILE A 24 28.06 -7.04 -7.76
N ARG A 25 27.79 -6.85 -6.46
CA ARG A 25 28.46 -5.84 -5.64
C ARG A 25 29.20 -6.51 -4.52
N ILE A 26 30.42 -6.10 -4.30
CA ILE A 26 31.31 -6.65 -3.26
C ILE A 26 31.65 -5.54 -2.29
N ASP A 27 31.90 -5.90 -1.05
CA ASP A 27 32.43 -5.02 0.01
C ASP A 27 33.58 -4.15 -0.51
N PRO A 28 33.46 -2.80 -0.47
CA PRO A 28 34.51 -1.89 -0.98
C PRO A 28 35.90 -2.13 -0.43
N SER A 29 36.01 -2.60 0.81
CA SER A 29 37.31 -2.91 1.44
C SER A 29 38.00 -4.09 0.76
N ILE A 30 37.23 -5.03 0.21
CA ILE A 30 37.74 -6.21 -0.48
C ILE A 30 38.07 -5.88 -1.93
N ILE A 31 37.26 -5.05 -2.59
CA ILE A 31 37.54 -4.53 -3.94
C ILE A 31 38.93 -3.88 -3.94
N SER A 32 39.23 -3.03 -2.92
CA SER A 32 40.53 -2.36 -2.78
C SER A 32 41.67 -3.35 -2.48
N LYS A 33 41.45 -4.35 -1.62
CA LYS A 33 42.44 -5.35 -1.28
C LYS A 33 42.87 -6.26 -2.44
N LEU A 34 41.88 -6.63 -3.31
CA LEU A 34 42.09 -7.49 -4.47
C LEU A 34 42.43 -6.70 -5.74
N ASN A 35 42.51 -5.37 -5.65
CA ASN A 35 42.78 -4.47 -6.78
C ASN A 35 41.81 -4.70 -7.95
N LEU A 36 40.51 -4.90 -7.63
CA LEU A 36 39.43 -5.10 -8.60
C LEU A 36 38.93 -3.76 -9.11
N LYS A 37 38.48 -3.73 -10.37
CA LYS A 37 37.89 -2.54 -11.01
C LYS A 37 36.44 -2.82 -11.40
N VAL A 38 35.61 -1.79 -11.39
CA VAL A 38 34.24 -1.88 -11.92
C VAL A 38 34.31 -2.33 -13.38
N GLY A 39 33.50 -3.33 -13.72
CA GLY A 39 33.49 -3.98 -15.03
C GLY A 39 34.42 -5.21 -15.16
N ASP A 40 35.19 -5.54 -14.11
CA ASP A 40 35.93 -6.81 -14.08
C ASP A 40 34.96 -8.00 -14.04
N THR A 41 35.35 -9.09 -14.70
CA THR A 41 34.61 -10.35 -14.64
C THR A 41 35.09 -11.18 -13.46
N ILE A 42 34.14 -11.52 -12.59
CA ILE A 42 34.39 -12.30 -11.38
C ILE A 42 33.79 -13.69 -11.54
N ARG A 43 34.61 -14.70 -11.40
CA ARG A 43 34.18 -16.09 -11.21
C ARG A 43 33.82 -16.28 -9.76
N ILE A 44 32.67 -16.89 -9.54
CA ILE A 44 32.14 -17.20 -8.21
C ILE A 44 31.96 -18.70 -8.13
N SER A 45 32.48 -19.33 -7.08
CA SER A 45 32.40 -20.78 -6.87
C SER A 45 31.85 -21.10 -5.50
N HIS A 46 30.98 -22.11 -5.44
CA HIS A 46 30.46 -22.63 -4.18
C HIS A 46 31.43 -23.70 -3.64
N PRO A 47 31.98 -23.53 -2.42
CA PRO A 47 33.08 -24.40 -1.93
C PRO A 47 32.66 -25.87 -1.78
N PHE A 48 31.40 -26.15 -1.45
CA PHE A 48 30.91 -27.51 -1.18
C PHE A 48 30.28 -28.17 -2.39
N VAL A 49 29.49 -27.41 -3.19
CA VAL A 49 28.71 -27.97 -4.34
C VAL A 49 29.53 -28.00 -5.62
N LYS A 50 30.69 -27.35 -5.67
CA LYS A 50 31.59 -27.21 -6.82
C LYS A 50 30.92 -26.63 -8.08
N LYS A 51 29.81 -25.88 -7.92
CA LYS A 51 29.19 -25.11 -8.98
C LYS A 51 29.84 -23.76 -9.15
N ILE A 52 29.85 -23.27 -10.37
CA ILE A 52 30.55 -22.04 -10.77
C ILE A 52 29.58 -21.20 -11.59
N THR A 53 29.58 -19.88 -11.39
CA THR A 53 28.99 -18.90 -12.28
C THR A 53 29.89 -17.68 -12.41
N VAL A 54 29.57 -16.79 -13.31
CA VAL A 54 30.33 -15.57 -13.58
C VAL A 54 29.42 -14.34 -13.58
N ALA A 55 29.97 -13.21 -13.12
CA ALA A 55 29.22 -11.95 -13.11
C ALA A 55 30.16 -10.75 -13.29
N LEU A 56 29.59 -9.61 -13.70
CA LEU A 56 30.33 -8.35 -13.75
C LEU A 56 30.32 -7.64 -12.39
N LEU A 57 31.48 -7.14 -12.00
CA LEU A 57 31.62 -6.33 -10.79
C LEU A 57 31.07 -4.92 -11.01
N SER A 58 30.13 -4.51 -10.18
CA SER A 58 29.64 -3.14 -10.08
C SER A 58 30.22 -2.42 -8.87
N SER A 59 30.03 -1.10 -8.77
CA SER A 59 30.52 -0.31 -7.64
C SER A 59 29.95 -0.78 -6.32
N GLY A 60 30.80 -1.03 -5.32
CA GLY A 60 30.37 -1.33 -3.96
C GLY A 60 29.72 -0.09 -3.30
N ARG A 61 28.80 -0.32 -2.36
CA ARG A 61 28.18 0.75 -1.56
C ARG A 61 28.87 0.91 -0.22
N ASN A 62 28.89 2.15 0.30
CA ASN A 62 29.53 2.45 1.58
C ASN A 62 28.89 1.70 2.76
N GLU A 63 27.61 1.39 2.69
CA GLU A 63 26.89 0.62 3.72
C GLU A 63 27.38 -0.83 3.87
N ASP A 64 28.01 -1.39 2.84
CA ASP A 64 28.54 -2.76 2.82
C ASP A 64 30.03 -2.84 3.22
N LYS A 65 30.67 -1.70 3.48
CA LYS A 65 32.10 -1.61 3.79
C LYS A 65 32.44 -2.33 5.10
N GLY A 66 33.39 -3.27 5.04
CA GLY A 66 33.88 -4.04 6.19
C GLY A 66 33.03 -5.25 6.57
N LYS A 67 31.92 -5.52 5.86
CA LYS A 67 30.97 -6.62 6.19
C LYS A 67 31.33 -7.97 5.57
N GLN A 68 32.34 -8.05 4.70
CA GLN A 68 32.76 -9.26 3.96
C GLN A 68 31.61 -9.94 3.21
N ILE A 69 30.79 -9.16 2.52
CA ILE A 69 29.62 -9.64 1.79
C ILE A 69 29.75 -9.45 0.29
N ILE A 70 28.98 -10.28 -0.44
CA ILE A 70 28.74 -10.19 -1.88
C ILE A 70 27.24 -10.16 -2.11
N ARG A 71 26.76 -9.17 -2.83
CA ARG A 71 25.36 -9.09 -3.25
C ARG A 71 25.19 -9.64 -4.65
N MET A 72 24.26 -10.57 -4.82
CA MET A 72 23.98 -11.21 -6.11
C MET A 72 22.49 -11.54 -6.27
N ASP A 73 22.02 -11.51 -7.50
CA ASP A 73 20.63 -11.79 -7.83
C ASP A 73 20.28 -13.30 -7.75
N PRO A 74 18.96 -13.65 -7.71
CA PRO A 74 18.53 -15.05 -7.59
C PRO A 74 19.00 -15.94 -8.74
N SER A 75 19.21 -15.39 -9.95
CA SER A 75 19.69 -16.18 -11.09
C SER A 75 21.11 -16.66 -10.86
N LEU A 76 21.99 -15.77 -10.39
CA LEU A 76 23.37 -16.11 -10.05
C LEU A 76 23.42 -17.07 -8.85
N ARG A 77 22.57 -16.87 -7.84
CA ARG A 77 22.49 -17.80 -6.68
C ARG A 77 22.07 -19.21 -7.12
N ARG A 78 21.08 -19.32 -8.01
CA ARG A 78 20.64 -20.62 -8.55
C ARG A 78 21.71 -21.30 -9.38
N ASN A 79 22.45 -20.56 -10.20
CA ASN A 79 23.56 -21.11 -10.97
C ASN A 79 24.63 -21.76 -10.06
N LEU A 80 24.83 -21.17 -8.89
CA LEU A 80 25.72 -21.68 -7.84
C LEU A 80 25.09 -22.77 -6.96
N ALA A 81 23.79 -22.97 -7.01
CA ALA A 81 23.01 -23.69 -6.00
C ALA A 81 23.29 -23.18 -4.56
N ALA A 82 23.39 -21.86 -4.43
CA ALA A 82 23.70 -21.18 -3.20
C ALA A 82 22.49 -20.34 -2.72
N SER A 83 22.42 -20.21 -1.42
CA SER A 83 21.38 -19.43 -0.73
C SER A 83 21.97 -18.18 -0.12
N ILE A 84 21.09 -17.29 0.37
CA ILE A 84 21.52 -16.13 1.15
C ILE A 84 22.22 -16.63 2.42
N ASP A 85 23.24 -15.91 2.84
CA ASP A 85 24.14 -16.19 3.95
C ASP A 85 25.15 -17.35 3.72
N ASP A 86 25.07 -18.07 2.60
CA ASP A 86 26.11 -19.03 2.22
C ASP A 86 27.46 -18.34 1.92
N LEU A 87 28.54 -19.09 2.09
CA LEU A 87 29.88 -18.63 1.77
C LEU A 87 30.27 -19.04 0.35
N VAL A 88 30.77 -18.08 -0.43
CA VAL A 88 31.28 -18.30 -1.79
C VAL A 88 32.71 -17.79 -1.93
N GLU A 89 33.43 -18.37 -2.84
CA GLU A 89 34.80 -17.99 -3.20
C GLU A 89 34.80 -17.19 -4.49
N ILE A 90 35.59 -16.12 -4.55
CA ILE A 90 35.64 -15.23 -5.71
C ILE A 90 37.04 -15.23 -6.32
N LYS A 91 37.10 -15.13 -7.65
CA LYS A 91 38.34 -15.03 -8.41
C LYS A 91 38.14 -14.15 -9.66
N LYS A 92 39.07 -13.23 -9.92
CA LYS A 92 39.07 -12.47 -11.17
C LYS A 92 39.47 -13.35 -12.32
N ILE A 93 38.69 -13.29 -13.42
CA ILE A 93 38.98 -13.99 -14.69
C ILE A 93 38.86 -13.01 -15.87
N ASN A 94 39.41 -13.41 -17.02
CA ASN A 94 39.17 -12.71 -18.26
C ASN A 94 38.09 -13.45 -19.06
N ALA A 95 37.17 -12.71 -19.66
CA ALA A 95 36.13 -13.25 -20.52
C ALA A 95 36.27 -12.66 -21.93
N ASP A 96 36.33 -13.55 -22.94
CA ASP A 96 36.37 -13.17 -24.33
C ASP A 96 34.98 -12.78 -24.84
N PHE A 97 34.90 -12.00 -25.92
CA PHE A 97 33.63 -11.72 -26.57
C PHE A 97 33.08 -12.96 -27.27
N ALA A 98 31.81 -13.21 -27.07
CA ALA A 98 31.13 -14.30 -27.73
C ALA A 98 30.88 -13.99 -29.23
N GLU A 99 31.30 -14.92 -30.11
CA GLU A 99 30.96 -14.87 -31.51
C GLU A 99 29.57 -15.45 -31.78
N ASN A 100 29.24 -16.56 -31.12
CA ASN A 100 27.96 -17.23 -31.21
C ASN A 100 27.55 -17.76 -29.80
N ILE A 101 26.27 -17.64 -29.46
CA ILE A 101 25.69 -18.22 -28.24
C ILE A 101 24.38 -18.91 -28.61
N ILE A 102 24.22 -20.12 -28.08
CA ILE A 102 23.01 -20.92 -28.24
C ILE A 102 22.28 -20.96 -26.91
N PHE A 103 21.04 -20.48 -26.94
CA PHE A 103 20.14 -20.51 -25.78
C PHE A 103 19.04 -21.56 -25.99
N THR A 104 18.50 -22.05 -24.88
CA THR A 104 17.20 -22.73 -24.84
C THR A 104 16.27 -22.02 -23.88
N GLY A 105 14.99 -21.95 -24.22
CA GLY A 105 13.97 -21.42 -23.32
C GLY A 105 13.65 -22.41 -22.22
N LEU A 106 13.48 -21.93 -20.99
CA LEU A 106 13.07 -22.75 -19.83
C LEU A 106 11.54 -22.83 -19.76
N ASN A 107 10.79 -22.96 -20.72
CA ASN A 107 9.35 -23.20 -20.84
C ASN A 107 8.92 -22.72 -22.23
N ASN A 108 7.70 -23.04 -22.66
CA ASN A 108 7.02 -22.40 -23.80
C ASN A 108 6.90 -20.86 -23.66
N SER A 109 7.80 -20.23 -22.89
CA SER A 109 7.93 -18.80 -22.75
C SER A 109 8.30 -18.21 -24.12
N LEU A 110 7.65 -17.13 -24.45
CA LEU A 110 7.86 -16.30 -25.63
C LEU A 110 9.36 -16.14 -25.90
N ILE A 111 9.92 -17.00 -26.77
CA ILE A 111 11.27 -16.82 -27.30
C ILE A 111 11.23 -15.52 -28.10
N PRO A 112 12.07 -14.53 -27.81
CA PRO A 112 12.10 -13.29 -28.58
C PRO A 112 12.35 -13.63 -30.05
N ARG A 113 11.43 -13.22 -30.93
CA ARG A 113 11.55 -13.49 -32.38
C ARG A 113 12.72 -12.77 -33.04
N ASP A 114 13.24 -11.71 -32.36
CA ASP A 114 14.36 -10.93 -32.84
C ASP A 114 15.63 -11.21 -32.02
N PRO A 115 16.61 -11.96 -32.58
CA PRO A 115 17.90 -12.23 -31.93
C PRO A 115 18.73 -10.97 -31.67
N GLN A 116 18.57 -9.91 -32.48
CA GLN A 116 19.34 -8.68 -32.33
C GLN A 116 18.80 -7.83 -31.15
N ALA A 117 17.49 -7.79 -30.98
CA ALA A 117 16.89 -7.14 -29.80
C ALA A 117 17.33 -7.82 -28.50
N LEU A 118 17.46 -9.14 -28.52
CA LEU A 118 17.99 -9.90 -27.39
C LEU A 118 19.46 -9.59 -27.12
N ALA A 119 20.30 -9.51 -28.19
CA ALA A 119 21.71 -9.15 -28.06
C ALA A 119 21.90 -7.75 -27.44
N ARG A 120 21.06 -6.77 -27.82
CA ARG A 120 21.03 -5.43 -27.18
C ARG A 120 20.66 -5.52 -25.70
N LYS A 121 19.65 -6.32 -25.34
CA LYS A 121 19.19 -6.48 -23.98
C LYS A 121 20.20 -7.20 -23.08
N LEU A 122 20.96 -8.11 -23.61
CA LEU A 122 21.99 -8.89 -22.93
C LEU A 122 23.41 -8.30 -23.09
N GLU A 123 23.53 -7.13 -23.69
CA GLU A 123 24.84 -6.48 -23.91
C GLU A 123 25.62 -6.36 -22.60
N LYS A 124 26.93 -6.65 -22.71
CA LYS A 124 27.89 -6.67 -21.59
C LYS A 124 27.67 -7.79 -20.56
N ARG A 125 26.63 -8.62 -20.65
CA ARG A 125 26.52 -9.79 -19.76
C ARG A 125 27.64 -10.79 -20.00
N VAL A 126 28.07 -11.37 -18.88
CA VAL A 126 29.05 -12.49 -18.91
C VAL A 126 28.33 -13.76 -18.50
N VAL A 127 28.62 -14.85 -19.20
CA VAL A 127 27.94 -16.13 -18.99
C VAL A 127 28.94 -17.28 -19.10
N THR A 128 28.62 -18.39 -18.45
CA THR A 128 29.28 -19.68 -18.58
C THR A 128 28.28 -20.76 -18.99
N LEU A 129 28.80 -21.92 -19.39
CA LEU A 129 27.98 -23.02 -19.89
C LEU A 129 27.02 -23.51 -18.78
N GLY A 130 25.75 -23.63 -19.12
CA GLY A 130 24.72 -24.08 -18.19
C GLY A 130 24.14 -22.96 -17.29
N ASP A 131 24.62 -21.73 -17.40
CA ASP A 131 24.03 -20.59 -16.66
C ASP A 131 22.60 -20.33 -17.12
N SER A 132 21.73 -20.12 -16.15
CA SER A 132 20.38 -19.60 -16.38
C SER A 132 20.40 -18.08 -16.27
N LEU A 133 19.80 -17.42 -17.25
CA LEU A 133 19.65 -15.97 -17.30
C LEU A 133 18.18 -15.61 -17.19
N SER A 134 17.86 -14.74 -16.25
CA SER A 134 16.53 -14.15 -16.16
C SER A 134 16.58 -12.68 -16.53
N PHE A 135 15.61 -12.21 -17.31
CA PHE A 135 15.43 -10.79 -17.59
C PHE A 135 13.96 -10.48 -17.85
N TYR A 136 13.61 -9.22 -17.77
CA TYR A 136 12.24 -8.77 -17.99
C TYR A 136 12.12 -8.11 -19.36
N ALA A 137 11.15 -8.56 -20.16
CA ALA A 137 10.78 -7.95 -21.42
C ALA A 137 9.26 -7.84 -21.50
N MET A 138 8.73 -6.67 -21.84
CA MET A 138 7.28 -6.37 -21.94
C MET A 138 6.48 -6.79 -20.69
N GLY A 139 7.05 -6.60 -19.48
CA GLY A 139 6.41 -6.96 -18.22
C GLY A 139 6.41 -8.46 -17.90
N HIS A 140 6.97 -9.30 -18.76
CA HIS A 140 7.12 -10.73 -18.54
C HIS A 140 8.58 -11.10 -18.24
N ARG A 141 8.76 -12.03 -17.32
CA ARG A 141 10.05 -12.62 -17.03
C ARG A 141 10.35 -13.68 -18.09
N ILE A 142 11.52 -13.58 -18.71
CA ILE A 142 12.04 -14.55 -19.66
C ILE A 142 13.26 -15.22 -19.03
N ASP A 143 13.22 -16.55 -18.97
CA ASP A 143 14.32 -17.37 -18.44
C ASP A 143 14.94 -18.17 -19.59
N LEU A 144 16.24 -17.95 -19.84
CA LEU A 144 17.03 -18.62 -20.84
C LEU A 144 18.17 -19.40 -20.20
N VAL A 145 18.60 -20.50 -20.82
CA VAL A 145 19.78 -21.25 -20.39
C VAL A 145 20.81 -21.28 -21.52
N VAL A 146 22.06 -21.08 -21.15
CA VAL A 146 23.21 -21.15 -22.08
C VAL A 146 23.53 -22.60 -22.35
N VAL A 147 23.25 -23.05 -23.56
CA VAL A 147 23.52 -24.43 -24.01
C VAL A 147 24.92 -24.57 -24.61
N ASN A 148 25.37 -23.58 -25.40
CA ASN A 148 26.69 -23.58 -26.00
C ASN A 148 27.12 -22.17 -26.38
N TYR A 149 28.43 -21.95 -26.54
CA TYR A 149 28.99 -20.71 -27.06
C TYR A 149 30.36 -20.90 -27.72
N LEU A 150 30.76 -19.93 -28.54
CA LEU A 150 32.07 -19.81 -29.13
C LEU A 150 32.66 -18.41 -28.85
N PRO A 151 33.96 -18.27 -28.53
CA PRO A 151 34.98 -19.32 -28.37
C PRO A 151 34.78 -20.18 -27.13
N LYS A 152 35.34 -21.40 -27.09
CA LYS A 152 35.22 -22.30 -25.91
C LYS A 152 36.21 -21.94 -24.82
N THR A 153 35.98 -20.83 -24.16
CA THR A 153 36.72 -20.34 -23.00
C THR A 153 35.93 -20.61 -21.71
N GLU A 154 36.46 -20.28 -20.54
CA GLU A 154 35.83 -20.49 -19.25
C GLU A 154 34.53 -19.65 -19.13
N ALA A 155 34.51 -18.45 -19.71
CA ALA A 155 33.37 -17.54 -19.73
C ALA A 155 33.42 -16.65 -20.97
N VAL A 156 32.26 -16.21 -21.45
CA VAL A 156 32.15 -15.29 -22.59
C VAL A 156 31.30 -14.09 -22.27
N LYS A 157 31.59 -12.96 -22.91
CA LYS A 157 30.88 -11.70 -22.78
C LYS A 157 30.04 -11.43 -24.03
N ILE A 158 28.77 -11.10 -23.84
CA ILE A 158 27.85 -10.81 -24.94
C ILE A 158 28.07 -9.36 -25.41
N ASN A 159 28.07 -9.15 -26.72
CA ASN A 159 28.14 -7.85 -27.39
C ASN A 159 27.07 -7.75 -28.49
N LEU A 160 26.95 -6.59 -29.11
CA LEU A 160 25.98 -6.33 -30.17
C LEU A 160 26.21 -7.21 -31.42
N ASN A 161 27.43 -7.69 -31.64
CA ASN A 161 27.81 -8.52 -32.79
C ASN A 161 27.68 -10.03 -32.52
N THR A 162 27.34 -10.41 -31.29
CA THR A 162 27.16 -11.81 -30.91
C THR A 162 25.95 -12.40 -31.63
N LYS A 163 26.17 -13.46 -32.42
CA LYS A 163 25.06 -14.20 -33.03
C LYS A 163 24.35 -15.04 -31.99
N ILE A 164 23.06 -14.78 -31.80
CA ILE A 164 22.21 -15.54 -30.88
C ILE A 164 21.35 -16.50 -31.66
N SER A 165 21.34 -17.76 -31.26
CA SER A 165 20.51 -18.82 -31.84
C SER A 165 19.79 -19.58 -30.72
N PHE A 166 18.66 -20.19 -31.06
CA PHE A 166 17.85 -20.97 -30.11
C PHE A 166 17.76 -22.40 -30.57
N THR A 167 17.78 -23.34 -29.63
CA THR A 167 17.47 -24.74 -29.91
C THR A 167 16.04 -25.03 -29.53
N GLU A 168 15.30 -25.71 -30.42
CA GLU A 168 13.88 -26.07 -30.19
C GLU A 168 13.71 -27.36 -29.39
N THR A 169 14.78 -28.10 -29.10
CA THR A 169 14.68 -29.40 -28.45
C THR A 169 15.23 -29.40 -27.03
N SER A 170 14.38 -29.77 -26.10
CA SER A 170 14.71 -30.09 -24.71
C SER A 170 15.79 -31.21 -24.59
N HIS A 171 16.02 -31.97 -25.62
CA HIS A 171 17.00 -33.10 -25.68
C HIS A 171 18.44 -32.61 -25.53
N ASP A 172 18.83 -31.54 -26.21
CA ASP A 172 20.21 -31.00 -26.13
C ASP A 172 20.53 -30.42 -24.77
N TYR A 173 19.52 -29.85 -24.09
CA TYR A 173 19.63 -29.39 -22.70
C TYR A 173 19.90 -30.55 -21.74
N ILE A 174 19.21 -31.68 -21.94
CA ILE A 174 19.37 -32.89 -21.12
C ILE A 174 20.77 -33.49 -21.33
N GLU A 175 21.33 -33.46 -22.56
CA GLU A 175 22.71 -33.93 -22.81
C GLU A 175 23.78 -33.05 -22.17
N VAL A 176 23.61 -31.72 -22.20
CA VAL A 176 24.53 -30.78 -21.56
C VAL A 176 24.45 -30.93 -20.04
N LYS A 177 23.27 -31.10 -19.48
CA LYS A 177 23.09 -31.34 -18.04
C LYS A 177 23.60 -32.72 -17.61
N LYS A 178 23.45 -33.77 -18.44
CA LYS A 178 24.04 -35.08 -18.18
C LYS A 178 25.57 -35.06 -18.14
N LYS A 179 26.23 -34.20 -18.95
CA LYS A 179 27.66 -33.99 -18.89
C LYS A 179 28.15 -33.22 -17.68
N VAL A 180 27.29 -32.35 -17.13
CA VAL A 180 27.59 -31.48 -15.95
C VAL A 180 27.14 -32.13 -14.64
N VAL A 181 26.06 -32.94 -14.67
CA VAL A 181 25.50 -33.61 -13.49
C VAL A 181 25.28 -35.09 -13.79
N LYS A 182 26.20 -35.91 -13.35
CA LYS A 182 25.95 -37.35 -13.26
C LYS A 182 24.96 -37.61 -12.13
N TYR A 183 23.74 -37.99 -12.41
CA TYR A 183 22.61 -38.38 -11.54
C TYR A 183 21.43 -37.38 -11.56
N GLU A 184 20.40 -37.79 -12.32
CA GLU A 184 18.97 -37.72 -11.98
C GLU A 184 18.10 -38.12 -13.19
N GLY A 185 16.98 -38.84 -12.98
CA GLY A 185 16.14 -39.42 -14.03
C GLY A 185 15.36 -38.40 -14.87
N ILE A 186 15.06 -38.73 -16.12
CA ILE A 186 14.49 -37.82 -17.14
C ILE A 186 13.10 -37.29 -16.77
N SER A 187 12.27 -38.09 -16.10
CA SER A 187 10.90 -37.71 -15.69
C SER A 187 10.85 -36.60 -14.61
N ASP A 188 11.87 -36.53 -13.75
CA ASP A 188 11.94 -35.54 -12.67
C ASP A 188 12.41 -34.18 -13.20
N ILE A 189 13.13 -34.17 -14.33
CA ILE A 189 13.61 -32.94 -14.96
C ILE A 189 12.46 -32.22 -15.68
N GLU A 190 11.55 -32.92 -16.33
CA GLU A 190 10.39 -32.35 -17.01
C GLU A 190 9.38 -31.76 -15.98
N LYS A 191 9.15 -32.43 -14.87
CA LYS A 191 8.33 -31.91 -13.77
C LYS A 191 8.96 -30.69 -13.07
N LYS A 192 10.29 -30.67 -12.95
CA LYS A 192 11.03 -29.49 -12.42
C LYS A 192 11.00 -28.32 -13.40
N LEU A 193 11.00 -28.56 -14.70
CA LEU A 193 10.93 -27.51 -15.73
C LEU A 193 9.57 -26.81 -15.76
N GLN A 194 8.47 -27.53 -15.59
CA GLN A 194 7.13 -26.95 -15.50
C GLN A 194 6.94 -26.06 -14.25
N LYS A 195 7.61 -26.36 -13.14
CA LYS A 195 7.55 -25.57 -11.89
C LYS A 195 8.38 -24.26 -11.92
N ILE A 196 9.23 -24.03 -12.90
CA ILE A 196 10.14 -22.86 -12.94
C ILE A 196 9.46 -21.60 -13.50
N SER A 197 8.32 -21.72 -14.19
CA SER A 197 7.70 -20.60 -14.96
C SER A 197 7.09 -19.48 -14.12
N GLU A 198 6.81 -19.71 -12.82
CA GLU A 198 6.16 -18.71 -11.95
C GLU A 198 6.93 -18.44 -10.65
N ARG A 199 8.24 -18.63 -10.62
CA ARG A 199 9.01 -18.43 -9.40
C ARG A 199 9.12 -16.95 -9.05
N VAL A 200 8.43 -16.56 -8.00
CA VAL A 200 8.57 -15.27 -7.33
C VAL A 200 9.73 -15.36 -6.35
N THR A 201 10.54 -14.32 -6.27
CA THR A 201 11.66 -14.21 -5.31
C THR A 201 11.47 -13.04 -4.35
N TYR A 202 12.23 -12.95 -3.27
CA TYR A 202 12.14 -11.82 -2.33
C TYR A 202 12.46 -10.47 -3.01
N GLU A 203 13.20 -10.47 -4.10
CA GLU A 203 13.52 -9.26 -4.87
C GLU A 203 12.32 -8.73 -5.69
N ASP A 204 11.27 -9.54 -5.83
CA ASP A 204 10.01 -9.14 -6.47
C ASP A 204 9.01 -8.58 -5.42
N ILE A 205 9.46 -8.42 -4.18
CA ILE A 205 8.66 -7.86 -3.08
C ILE A 205 9.33 -6.57 -2.61
N GLY A 206 8.58 -5.47 -2.59
CA GLY A 206 9.04 -4.16 -2.11
C GLY A 206 8.34 -3.74 -0.82
N GLY A 207 9.04 -3.00 0.04
CA GLY A 207 8.49 -2.37 1.24
C GLY A 207 8.17 -3.31 2.41
N LEU A 208 8.67 -4.54 2.40
CA LEU A 208 8.40 -5.55 3.44
C LEU A 208 9.67 -6.22 3.98
N GLU A 209 10.80 -5.51 4.00
CA GLU A 209 12.10 -6.09 4.38
C GLU A 209 12.09 -6.69 5.79
N GLU A 210 11.58 -5.98 6.79
CA GLU A 210 11.48 -6.49 8.17
C GLU A 210 10.56 -7.71 8.26
N THR A 211 9.47 -7.72 7.49
CA THR A 211 8.52 -8.84 7.45
C THR A 211 9.15 -10.06 6.78
N ILE A 212 9.86 -9.86 5.68
CA ILE A 212 10.59 -10.93 4.98
C ILE A 212 11.65 -11.51 5.92
N GLN A 213 12.38 -10.69 6.66
CA GLN A 213 13.38 -11.18 7.60
C GLN A 213 12.74 -12.04 8.70
N LYS A 214 11.64 -11.60 9.30
CA LYS A 214 10.89 -12.41 10.29
C LYS A 214 10.42 -13.74 9.71
N ILE A 215 9.89 -13.73 8.48
CA ILE A 215 9.41 -14.94 7.81
C ILE A 215 10.58 -15.89 7.51
N ARG A 216 11.73 -15.40 7.10
CA ARG A 216 12.95 -16.19 6.91
C ARG A 216 13.38 -16.89 8.20
N GLU A 217 13.41 -16.17 9.31
CA GLU A 217 13.77 -16.74 10.62
C GLU A 217 12.76 -17.81 11.07
N ILE A 218 11.49 -17.64 10.78
CA ILE A 218 10.42 -18.52 11.26
C ILE A 218 10.18 -19.71 10.33
N ILE A 219 10.37 -19.58 9.01
CA ILE A 219 10.11 -20.65 8.02
C ILE A 219 11.41 -21.23 7.48
N GLU A 220 12.28 -20.37 6.96
CA GLU A 220 13.45 -20.81 6.20
C GLU A 220 14.51 -21.48 7.12
N LEU A 221 14.72 -20.89 8.30
CA LEU A 221 15.69 -21.41 9.26
C LEU A 221 15.34 -22.83 9.77
N PRO A 222 14.10 -23.13 10.19
CA PRO A 222 13.72 -24.49 10.58
C PRO A 222 13.79 -25.53 9.45
N ILE A 223 13.47 -25.13 8.23
CA ILE A 223 13.55 -25.99 7.06
C ILE A 223 14.99 -26.35 6.72
N ARG A 224 15.91 -25.38 6.79
CA ARG A 224 17.31 -25.58 6.41
C ARG A 224 18.18 -26.15 7.51
N HIS A 225 17.88 -25.78 8.76
CA HIS A 225 18.69 -26.11 9.93
C HIS A 225 17.86 -26.68 11.08
N PRO A 226 17.14 -27.79 10.86
CA PRO A 226 16.33 -28.42 11.93
C PRO A 226 17.17 -28.82 13.14
N GLU A 227 18.45 -29.13 12.94
CA GLU A 227 19.42 -29.48 13.98
C GLU A 227 19.62 -28.37 15.03
N LEU A 228 19.43 -27.09 14.67
CA LEU A 228 19.51 -26.00 15.63
C LEU A 228 18.35 -26.05 16.63
N PHE A 229 17.14 -26.34 16.14
CA PHE A 229 15.93 -26.41 16.95
C PHE A 229 15.97 -27.62 17.86
N GLU A 230 16.41 -28.77 17.36
CA GLU A 230 16.60 -29.98 18.16
C GLU A 230 17.63 -29.76 19.29
N ARG A 231 18.75 -29.07 19.01
CA ARG A 231 19.79 -28.81 20.02
C ARG A 231 19.34 -27.86 21.11
N ILE A 232 18.47 -26.88 20.76
CA ILE A 232 17.93 -25.90 21.73
C ILE A 232 16.73 -26.52 22.49
N GLY A 233 16.10 -27.56 21.94
CA GLY A 233 14.92 -28.22 22.52
C GLY A 233 13.63 -27.43 22.31
N ILE A 234 13.52 -26.70 21.17
CA ILE A 234 12.35 -25.92 20.81
C ILE A 234 11.72 -26.52 19.55
N ASP A 235 10.41 -26.75 19.58
CA ASP A 235 9.66 -27.13 18.39
C ASP A 235 9.54 -25.97 17.39
N PRO A 236 9.85 -26.18 16.10
CA PRO A 236 9.62 -25.16 15.09
C PRO A 236 8.13 -24.90 14.92
N PRO A 237 7.73 -23.66 14.55
CA PRO A 237 6.33 -23.31 14.33
C PRO A 237 5.75 -24.11 13.15
N LYS A 238 4.53 -24.63 13.32
CA LYS A 238 3.83 -25.42 12.31
C LYS A 238 3.02 -24.57 11.34
N GLY A 239 2.58 -23.41 11.79
CA GLY A 239 1.73 -22.53 11.01
C GLY A 239 1.97 -21.04 11.24
N ILE A 240 1.84 -20.27 10.18
CA ILE A 240 1.96 -18.81 10.19
C ILE A 240 0.72 -18.21 9.56
N LEU A 241 0.15 -17.21 10.21
CA LEU A 241 -0.99 -16.47 9.70
C LEU A 241 -0.53 -15.08 9.21
N LEU A 242 -0.64 -14.86 7.90
CA LEU A 242 -0.42 -13.55 7.27
C LEU A 242 -1.76 -12.81 7.23
N TYR A 243 -1.81 -11.61 7.80
CA TYR A 243 -3.04 -10.81 7.75
C TYR A 243 -2.74 -9.35 7.40
N GLY A 244 -3.72 -8.67 6.81
CA GLY A 244 -3.60 -7.27 6.41
C GLY A 244 -4.54 -6.92 5.25
N PRO A 245 -4.55 -5.66 4.77
CA PRO A 245 -5.40 -5.23 3.68
C PRO A 245 -5.22 -6.05 2.40
N PRO A 246 -6.26 -6.15 1.53
CA PRO A 246 -6.13 -6.82 0.24
C PRO A 246 -5.09 -6.12 -0.64
N GLY A 247 -4.43 -6.86 -1.51
CA GLY A 247 -3.43 -6.30 -2.43
C GLY A 247 -2.06 -5.94 -1.83
N THR A 248 -1.81 -6.21 -0.54
CA THR A 248 -0.53 -5.94 0.14
C THR A 248 0.56 -6.99 -0.11
N GLY A 249 0.26 -8.07 -0.86
CA GLY A 249 1.27 -9.04 -1.27
C GLY A 249 1.35 -10.32 -0.43
N LYS A 250 0.36 -10.68 0.39
CA LYS A 250 0.33 -11.90 1.22
C LYS A 250 0.61 -13.18 0.43
N THR A 251 -0.09 -13.38 -0.68
CA THR A 251 0.10 -14.53 -1.57
C THR A 251 1.47 -14.49 -2.27
N LEU A 252 1.98 -13.28 -2.58
CA LEU A 252 3.29 -13.10 -3.20
C LEU A 252 4.41 -13.53 -2.26
N ILE A 253 4.32 -13.16 -0.98
CA ILE A 253 5.26 -13.58 0.08
C ILE A 253 5.30 -15.10 0.19
N ALA A 254 4.15 -15.77 0.29
CA ALA A 254 4.10 -17.22 0.40
C ALA A 254 4.77 -17.93 -0.79
N LYS A 255 4.52 -17.43 -2.01
CA LYS A 255 5.18 -17.93 -3.23
C LYS A 255 6.70 -17.70 -3.21
N ALA A 256 7.14 -16.53 -2.74
CA ALA A 256 8.57 -16.21 -2.64
C ALA A 256 9.29 -17.12 -1.66
N VAL A 257 8.71 -17.33 -0.48
CA VAL A 257 9.25 -18.25 0.54
C VAL A 257 9.40 -19.66 -0.02
N ALA A 258 8.37 -20.18 -0.68
CA ALA A 258 8.42 -21.50 -1.28
C ALA A 258 9.47 -21.62 -2.38
N SER A 259 9.65 -20.57 -3.19
CA SER A 259 10.66 -20.53 -4.23
C SER A 259 12.09 -20.48 -3.69
N GLU A 260 12.33 -19.76 -2.61
CA GLU A 260 13.65 -19.60 -1.99
C GLU A 260 14.06 -20.83 -1.14
N THR A 261 13.06 -21.55 -0.59
CA THR A 261 13.30 -22.79 0.16
C THR A 261 13.32 -24.04 -0.74
N ASP A 262 13.02 -23.91 -2.04
CA ASP A 262 12.79 -25.02 -2.98
C ASP A 262 11.75 -26.05 -2.47
N ALA A 263 10.79 -25.60 -1.64
CA ALA A 263 9.74 -26.41 -1.08
C ALA A 263 8.63 -26.71 -2.09
N HIS A 264 7.97 -27.87 -1.92
CA HIS A 264 6.77 -28.20 -2.68
C HIS A 264 5.62 -27.27 -2.24
N PHE A 265 5.11 -26.44 -3.16
CA PHE A 265 4.11 -25.41 -2.85
C PHE A 265 2.72 -25.86 -3.30
N ILE A 266 1.81 -25.99 -2.36
CA ILE A 266 0.41 -26.35 -2.59
C ILE A 266 -0.45 -25.16 -2.20
N THR A 267 -1.24 -24.63 -3.15
CA THR A 267 -2.15 -23.50 -2.89
C THR A 267 -3.58 -24.00 -2.77
N ILE A 268 -4.28 -23.52 -1.76
CA ILE A 268 -5.69 -23.82 -1.50
C ILE A 268 -6.42 -22.47 -1.39
N SER A 269 -7.38 -22.25 -2.27
CA SER A 269 -8.28 -21.10 -2.20
C SER A 269 -9.54 -21.44 -1.42
N GLY A 270 -9.95 -20.56 -0.50
CA GLY A 270 -11.12 -20.77 0.35
C GLY A 270 -12.39 -21.08 -0.43
N PRO A 271 -12.78 -20.29 -1.44
CA PRO A 271 -13.96 -20.54 -2.27
C PRO A 271 -13.93 -21.89 -3.03
N GLU A 272 -12.75 -22.36 -3.43
CA GLU A 272 -12.62 -23.66 -4.14
C GLU A 272 -12.95 -24.85 -3.27
N ILE A 273 -12.61 -24.80 -1.99
CA ILE A 273 -12.97 -25.87 -1.04
C ILE A 273 -14.47 -25.86 -0.77
N MET A 274 -15.06 -24.67 -0.64
CA MET A 274 -16.48 -24.52 -0.27
C MET A 274 -17.45 -24.76 -1.44
N SER A 275 -16.98 -24.60 -2.70
CA SER A 275 -17.83 -24.70 -3.90
C SER A 275 -18.07 -26.12 -4.41
N LYS A 276 -17.28 -27.10 -4.00
CA LYS A 276 -17.43 -28.51 -4.42
C LYS A 276 -18.31 -29.29 -3.44
N PHE A 277 -19.30 -30.04 -3.97
CA PHE A 277 -20.36 -30.82 -3.33
C PHE A 277 -20.11 -31.35 -1.91
N PHE A 278 -21.19 -31.47 -1.14
CA PHE A 278 -21.25 -32.03 0.22
C PHE A 278 -20.38 -33.30 0.37
N GLY A 279 -19.46 -33.33 1.32
CA GLY A 279 -18.60 -34.49 1.65
C GLY A 279 -17.24 -34.54 0.93
N GLN A 280 -17.07 -33.89 -0.23
CA GLN A 280 -15.81 -33.87 -0.98
C GLN A 280 -14.78 -32.89 -0.40
N SER A 281 -15.22 -31.86 0.31
CA SER A 281 -14.33 -30.81 0.86
C SER A 281 -13.38 -31.34 1.94
N GLU A 282 -13.89 -32.26 2.80
CA GLU A 282 -13.09 -32.91 3.85
C GLU A 282 -12.06 -33.88 3.26
N GLU A 283 -12.47 -34.64 2.23
CA GLU A 283 -11.60 -35.59 1.53
C GLU A 283 -10.49 -34.86 0.75
N ASN A 284 -10.83 -33.80 0.07
CA ASN A 284 -9.85 -32.96 -0.63
C ASN A 284 -8.79 -32.41 0.33
N LEU A 285 -9.19 -31.91 1.50
CA LEU A 285 -8.24 -31.46 2.52
C LEU A 285 -7.32 -32.61 2.97
N ARG A 286 -7.84 -33.79 3.22
CA ARG A 286 -7.01 -34.97 3.59
C ARG A 286 -6.00 -35.31 2.50
N ASN A 287 -6.45 -35.35 1.24
CA ASN A 287 -5.58 -35.65 0.10
C ASN A 287 -4.44 -34.63 -0.06
N ILE A 288 -4.74 -33.34 0.10
CA ILE A 288 -3.73 -32.27 0.04
C ILE A 288 -2.70 -32.39 1.16
N PHE A 289 -3.15 -32.66 2.41
CA PHE A 289 -2.23 -32.86 3.53
C PHE A 289 -1.41 -34.13 3.38
N GLN A 290 -1.99 -35.19 2.74
CA GLN A 290 -1.26 -36.40 2.41
C GLN A 290 -0.19 -36.13 1.32
N GLU A 291 -0.57 -35.46 0.24
CA GLU A 291 0.38 -35.01 -0.81
C GLU A 291 1.55 -34.20 -0.24
N ALA A 292 1.25 -33.28 0.70
CA ALA A 292 2.26 -32.49 1.37
C ALA A 292 3.24 -33.34 2.20
N LYS A 293 2.74 -34.38 2.87
CA LYS A 293 3.59 -35.30 3.64
C LYS A 293 4.46 -36.20 2.76
N GLU A 294 3.95 -36.61 1.59
CA GLU A 294 4.70 -37.45 0.63
C GLU A 294 5.81 -36.67 -0.09
N ASN A 295 5.63 -35.35 -0.26
CA ASN A 295 6.57 -34.45 -0.91
C ASN A 295 7.29 -33.56 0.12
N ALA A 296 7.90 -34.13 1.16
CA ALA A 296 8.68 -33.36 2.12
C ALA A 296 9.90 -32.71 1.40
N THR A 297 10.21 -31.47 1.56
CA THR A 297 9.72 -30.36 2.35
C THR A 297 8.57 -29.63 1.62
N SER A 298 7.49 -29.34 2.27
CA SER A 298 6.31 -28.77 1.62
C SER A 298 5.75 -27.56 2.37
N ILE A 299 5.15 -26.64 1.63
CA ILE A 299 4.42 -25.47 2.14
C ILE A 299 2.98 -25.54 1.63
N ILE A 300 2.02 -25.61 2.55
CA ILE A 300 0.59 -25.51 2.26
C ILE A 300 0.18 -24.04 2.46
N PHE A 301 -0.30 -23.40 1.41
CA PHE A 301 -0.80 -22.03 1.46
C PHE A 301 -2.33 -22.02 1.41
N LEU A 302 -2.95 -21.51 2.48
CA LEU A 302 -4.40 -21.35 2.61
C LEU A 302 -4.74 -19.86 2.36
N ASP A 303 -5.26 -19.55 1.18
CA ASP A 303 -5.70 -18.19 0.87
C ASP A 303 -7.16 -17.98 1.27
N GLU A 304 -7.50 -16.75 1.66
CA GLU A 304 -8.84 -16.38 2.15
C GLU A 304 -9.33 -17.30 3.29
N LEU A 305 -8.48 -17.51 4.30
CA LEU A 305 -8.77 -18.42 5.43
C LEU A 305 -10.06 -18.06 6.16
N ASP A 306 -10.45 -16.78 6.17
CA ASP A 306 -11.73 -16.32 6.73
C ASP A 306 -12.95 -16.87 6.01
N SER A 307 -12.84 -17.32 4.76
CA SER A 307 -13.90 -18.01 4.04
C SER A 307 -13.98 -19.51 4.38
N ILE A 308 -12.85 -20.13 4.79
CA ILE A 308 -12.78 -21.54 5.17
C ILE A 308 -13.21 -21.74 6.64
N ALA A 309 -12.77 -20.83 7.51
CA ALA A 309 -12.90 -20.96 8.95
C ALA A 309 -13.43 -19.68 9.62
N PRO A 310 -14.68 -19.28 9.33
CA PRO A 310 -15.30 -18.14 9.99
C PRO A 310 -15.55 -18.42 11.48
N LYS A 311 -15.72 -17.35 12.28
CA LYS A 311 -16.12 -17.49 13.69
C LYS A 311 -17.43 -18.26 13.83
N ARG A 312 -17.53 -19.06 14.88
CA ARG A 312 -18.70 -19.91 15.16
C ARG A 312 -20.01 -19.12 15.30
N ASP A 313 -19.96 -17.88 15.75
CA ASP A 313 -21.14 -17.00 15.90
C ASP A 313 -21.67 -16.50 14.53
N GLU A 314 -20.84 -16.52 13.49
CA GLU A 314 -21.17 -16.11 12.12
C GLU A 314 -21.50 -17.32 11.22
N SER A 315 -21.09 -18.55 11.62
CA SER A 315 -21.30 -19.77 10.83
C SER A 315 -22.74 -20.28 10.97
N LYS A 316 -23.55 -20.02 9.94
CA LYS A 316 -24.93 -20.55 9.84
C LYS A 316 -24.99 -22.00 9.29
N ASN A 317 -23.87 -22.57 8.83
CA ASN A 317 -23.84 -23.86 8.11
C ASN A 317 -23.04 -24.92 8.85
N GLN A 318 -23.67 -26.09 9.06
CA GLN A 318 -23.04 -27.31 9.65
C GLN A 318 -21.81 -27.76 8.83
N VAL A 319 -21.75 -27.47 7.54
CA VAL A 319 -20.63 -27.86 6.64
C VAL A 319 -19.35 -27.13 7.00
N GLU A 320 -19.44 -25.82 7.21
CA GLU A 320 -18.29 -24.98 7.61
C GLU A 320 -17.66 -25.47 8.91
N SER A 321 -18.50 -25.82 9.88
CA SER A 321 -18.03 -26.37 11.18
C SER A 321 -17.26 -27.69 11.04
N ARG A 322 -17.63 -28.55 10.08
CA ARG A 322 -16.95 -29.83 9.82
C ARG A 322 -15.62 -29.62 9.13
N VAL A 323 -15.56 -28.73 8.13
CA VAL A 323 -14.32 -28.36 7.42
C VAL A 323 -13.30 -27.78 8.40
N VAL A 324 -13.74 -26.86 9.28
CA VAL A 324 -12.89 -26.31 10.36
C VAL A 324 -12.39 -27.40 11.30
N ALA A 325 -13.27 -28.28 11.77
CA ALA A 325 -12.89 -29.41 12.65
C ALA A 325 -11.87 -30.34 11.97
N GLN A 326 -12.04 -30.62 10.67
CA GLN A 326 -11.11 -31.43 9.90
C GLN A 326 -9.76 -30.75 9.76
N LEU A 327 -9.74 -29.44 9.44
CA LEU A 327 -8.51 -28.64 9.35
C LEU A 327 -7.75 -28.64 10.68
N LEU A 328 -8.44 -28.41 11.79
CA LEU A 328 -7.86 -28.48 13.13
C LEU A 328 -7.20 -29.82 13.40
N SER A 329 -7.91 -30.94 13.10
CA SER A 329 -7.40 -32.31 13.28
C SER A 329 -6.17 -32.57 12.41
N LEU A 330 -6.15 -32.09 11.17
CA LEU A 330 -5.02 -32.26 10.25
C LEU A 330 -3.79 -31.44 10.71
N MET A 331 -3.99 -30.22 11.21
CA MET A 331 -2.92 -29.40 11.76
C MET A 331 -2.31 -30.02 13.03
N ASP A 332 -3.15 -30.52 13.93
CA ASP A 332 -2.69 -31.21 15.14
C ASP A 332 -1.92 -32.51 14.82
N GLY A 333 -2.24 -33.17 13.70
CA GLY A 333 -1.59 -34.37 13.20
C GLY A 333 -0.26 -34.17 12.48
N LEU A 334 0.21 -32.89 12.31
CA LEU A 334 1.53 -32.59 11.73
C LEU A 334 2.64 -32.85 12.77
N LYS A 335 3.68 -33.58 12.36
CA LYS A 335 4.87 -33.80 13.19
C LYS A 335 5.66 -32.52 13.34
N SER A 336 6.31 -32.33 14.49
CA SER A 336 7.08 -31.13 14.85
C SER A 336 8.43 -30.98 14.11
N ARG A 337 8.74 -31.82 13.11
CA ARG A 337 10.04 -31.86 12.44
C ARG A 337 10.25 -30.84 11.31
N GLY A 338 9.29 -29.91 11.09
CA GLY A 338 9.46 -28.86 10.07
C GLY A 338 9.35 -29.32 8.61
N GLU A 339 8.92 -30.55 8.35
CA GLU A 339 8.79 -31.12 7.00
C GLU A 339 7.62 -30.51 6.20
N THR A 340 6.58 -30.03 6.91
CA THR A 340 5.42 -29.37 6.31
C THR A 340 5.05 -28.14 7.12
N ILE A 341 5.00 -26.97 6.48
CA ILE A 341 4.61 -25.70 7.10
C ILE A 341 3.33 -25.19 6.46
N ILE A 342 2.41 -24.67 7.26
CA ILE A 342 1.16 -24.07 6.79
C ILE A 342 1.27 -22.55 6.85
N ILE A 343 0.96 -21.89 5.75
CA ILE A 343 0.83 -20.43 5.69
C ILE A 343 -0.63 -20.10 5.42
N GLY A 344 -1.32 -19.50 6.38
CA GLY A 344 -2.66 -18.95 6.19
C GLY A 344 -2.61 -17.48 5.79
N ALA A 345 -3.48 -17.05 4.88
CA ALA A 345 -3.65 -15.64 4.53
C ALA A 345 -5.11 -15.21 4.73
N THR A 346 -5.30 -14.01 5.29
CA THR A 346 -6.64 -13.43 5.48
C THR A 346 -6.60 -11.91 5.39
N ASN A 347 -7.69 -11.32 4.94
CA ASN A 347 -7.89 -9.88 5.03
C ASN A 347 -8.52 -9.48 6.38
N LYS A 348 -9.19 -10.42 7.07
CA LYS A 348 -9.98 -10.16 8.29
C LYS A 348 -9.61 -11.12 9.41
N VAL A 349 -8.47 -10.90 10.07
CA VAL A 349 -7.98 -11.77 11.15
C VAL A 349 -9.00 -11.98 12.28
N ASN A 350 -9.86 -10.98 12.53
CA ASN A 350 -10.89 -11.06 13.58
C ASN A 350 -12.07 -11.96 13.22
N ASN A 351 -12.22 -12.37 11.96
CA ASN A 351 -13.30 -13.25 11.51
C ASN A 351 -12.91 -14.74 11.53
N ILE A 352 -11.65 -15.06 11.85
CA ILE A 352 -11.16 -16.44 11.92
C ILE A 352 -11.52 -17.05 13.28
N ASP A 353 -11.89 -18.35 13.28
CA ASP A 353 -12.11 -19.13 14.50
C ASP A 353 -10.86 -19.10 15.41
N ILE A 354 -11.07 -18.70 16.67
CA ILE A 354 -10.00 -18.57 17.68
C ILE A 354 -9.25 -19.88 17.89
N ALA A 355 -9.89 -21.04 17.65
CA ALA A 355 -9.27 -22.35 17.80
C ALA A 355 -8.09 -22.55 16.83
N LEU A 356 -8.10 -21.94 15.66
CA LEU A 356 -6.98 -21.98 14.70
C LEU A 356 -5.78 -21.11 15.16
N ARG A 357 -6.04 -20.08 15.94
CA ARG A 357 -5.03 -19.10 16.41
C ARG A 357 -4.36 -19.51 17.74
N ARG A 358 -4.55 -20.77 18.15
CA ARG A 358 -3.92 -21.31 19.36
C ARG A 358 -2.53 -21.87 19.06
N PRO A 359 -1.61 -21.84 20.05
CA PRO A 359 -0.30 -22.49 19.94
C PRO A 359 -0.40 -23.94 19.46
N GLY A 360 0.53 -24.37 18.61
CA GLY A 360 0.51 -25.69 17.94
C GLY A 360 -0.23 -25.72 16.60
N ARG A 361 -0.83 -24.59 16.16
CA ARG A 361 -1.55 -24.41 14.88
C ARG A 361 -0.99 -23.21 14.13
N PHE A 362 -1.70 -22.07 14.10
CA PHE A 362 -1.09 -20.83 13.64
C PHE A 362 -0.35 -20.14 14.80
N ASP A 363 0.88 -20.58 15.03
CA ASP A 363 1.70 -20.15 16.19
C ASP A 363 2.13 -18.69 16.09
N ARG A 364 2.22 -18.17 14.89
CA ARG A 364 2.69 -16.81 14.61
C ARG A 364 1.72 -16.08 13.71
N GLU A 365 1.40 -14.86 14.13
CA GLU A 365 0.60 -13.93 13.35
C GLU A 365 1.51 -12.79 12.88
N ILE A 366 1.51 -12.53 11.58
CA ILE A 366 2.34 -11.50 10.95
C ILE A 366 1.44 -10.53 10.20
N GLU A 367 1.46 -9.27 10.61
CA GLU A 367 0.74 -8.20 9.94
C GLU A 367 1.49 -7.72 8.72
N ILE A 368 0.82 -7.71 7.57
CA ILE A 368 1.30 -7.11 6.33
C ILE A 368 0.66 -5.74 6.21
N LYS A 369 1.44 -4.71 6.50
CA LYS A 369 0.98 -3.32 6.50
C LYS A 369 0.89 -2.74 5.09
N VAL A 370 0.17 -1.63 4.96
CA VAL A 370 0.22 -0.78 3.76
C VAL A 370 1.65 -0.22 3.62
N PRO A 371 2.24 -0.22 2.40
CA PRO A 371 3.61 0.23 2.21
C PRO A 371 3.75 1.74 2.51
N ASP A 372 4.83 2.10 3.20
CA ASP A 372 5.26 3.48 3.37
C ASP A 372 5.79 4.08 2.06
N THR A 373 6.22 5.32 2.07
CA THR A 373 6.74 5.99 0.86
C THR A 373 7.93 5.26 0.24
N ASN A 374 8.85 4.74 1.07
CA ASN A 374 10.00 3.98 0.58
C ASN A 374 9.56 2.64 -0.02
N GLY A 375 8.64 1.94 0.65
CA GLY A 375 8.06 0.70 0.15
C GLY A 375 7.33 0.89 -1.18
N ARG A 376 6.56 1.98 -1.34
CA ARG A 376 5.92 2.29 -2.62
C ARG A 376 6.94 2.58 -3.72
N TYR A 377 8.02 3.29 -3.40
CA TYR A 377 9.12 3.50 -4.34
C TYR A 377 9.76 2.19 -4.79
N GLU A 378 10.02 1.24 -3.88
CA GLU A 378 10.55 -0.07 -4.22
C GLU A 378 9.58 -0.87 -5.10
N ILE A 379 8.27 -0.84 -4.79
CA ILE A 379 7.24 -1.51 -5.59
C ILE A 379 7.17 -0.89 -7.00
N LEU A 380 7.30 0.44 -7.13
CA LEU A 380 7.40 1.11 -8.41
C LEU A 380 8.63 0.63 -9.20
N LEU A 381 9.80 0.55 -8.57
CA LEU A 381 11.02 0.03 -9.20
C LEU A 381 10.83 -1.41 -9.72
N ILE A 382 10.11 -2.25 -8.96
CA ILE A 382 9.82 -3.63 -9.35
C ILE A 382 8.90 -3.67 -10.57
N HIS A 383 7.79 -2.93 -10.55
CA HIS A 383 6.80 -2.99 -11.63
C HIS A 383 7.22 -2.22 -12.89
N THR A 384 8.14 -1.28 -12.79
CA THR A 384 8.70 -0.58 -13.95
C THR A 384 9.94 -1.26 -14.55
N ARG A 385 10.37 -2.39 -14.00
CA ARG A 385 11.47 -3.17 -14.58
C ARG A 385 11.16 -3.56 -16.03
N GLY A 386 12.05 -3.16 -16.95
CA GLY A 386 11.90 -3.45 -18.37
C GLY A 386 10.89 -2.58 -19.11
N MET A 387 10.24 -1.62 -18.47
CA MET A 387 9.44 -0.61 -19.15
C MET A 387 10.33 0.48 -19.74
N PRO A 388 10.05 0.98 -20.96
CA PRO A 388 10.79 2.08 -21.58
C PRO A 388 10.37 3.42 -20.93
N LEU A 389 10.95 3.74 -19.76
CA LEU A 389 10.70 5.01 -19.09
C LEU A 389 11.49 6.13 -19.76
N ASP A 390 10.90 7.33 -19.79
CA ASP A 390 11.62 8.55 -20.14
C ASP A 390 12.56 8.97 -19.00
N GLU A 391 13.64 9.68 -19.31
CA GLU A 391 14.63 10.14 -18.32
C GLU A 391 14.04 11.15 -17.31
N GLU A 392 12.96 11.83 -17.68
CA GLU A 392 12.24 12.79 -16.84
C GLU A 392 11.32 12.14 -15.77
N VAL A 393 11.10 10.83 -15.81
CA VAL A 393 10.19 10.14 -14.88
C VAL A 393 10.81 10.04 -13.50
N ASN A 394 10.23 10.76 -12.54
CA ASN A 394 10.64 10.71 -11.14
C ASN A 394 9.76 9.76 -10.33
N LEU A 395 10.21 8.50 -10.17
CA LEU A 395 9.50 7.48 -9.42
C LEU A 395 9.36 7.81 -7.91
N ARG A 396 10.27 8.60 -7.33
CA ARG A 396 10.14 9.04 -5.94
C ARG A 396 8.99 10.01 -5.75
N PHE A 397 8.83 10.97 -6.67
CA PHE A 397 7.68 11.87 -6.67
C PHE A 397 6.35 11.10 -6.80
N ILE A 398 6.31 10.08 -7.67
CA ILE A 398 5.12 9.23 -7.80
C ILE A 398 4.85 8.48 -6.49
N ALA A 399 5.87 7.94 -5.82
CA ALA A 399 5.73 7.29 -4.53
C ALA A 399 5.20 8.24 -3.44
N GLU A 400 5.59 9.51 -3.46
CA GLU A 400 5.06 10.53 -2.56
C GLU A 400 3.58 10.82 -2.80
N LYS A 401 3.14 10.85 -4.06
CA LYS A 401 1.74 11.13 -4.43
C LYS A 401 0.80 9.92 -4.32
N THR A 402 1.31 8.71 -4.17
CA THR A 402 0.51 7.47 -4.08
C THR A 402 0.15 7.09 -2.64
N HIS A 403 -0.28 8.03 -1.80
CA HIS A 403 -0.71 7.74 -0.43
C HIS A 403 -1.83 6.69 -0.39
N GLY A 404 -1.71 5.70 0.50
CA GLY A 404 -2.71 4.63 0.66
C GLY A 404 -2.76 3.60 -0.47
N PHE A 405 -1.89 3.68 -1.48
CA PHE A 405 -1.78 2.66 -2.52
C PHE A 405 -1.10 1.41 -1.96
N VAL A 406 -1.68 0.26 -2.25
CA VAL A 406 -1.09 -1.05 -2.00
C VAL A 406 -0.33 -1.55 -3.24
N GLY A 407 0.37 -2.67 -3.11
CA GLY A 407 1.14 -3.24 -4.23
C GLY A 407 0.32 -3.49 -5.50
N ALA A 408 -0.94 -3.92 -5.35
CA ALA A 408 -1.86 -4.15 -6.46
C ALA A 408 -2.23 -2.84 -7.19
N ASP A 409 -2.43 -1.74 -6.45
CA ASP A 409 -2.75 -0.43 -7.02
C ASP A 409 -1.57 0.14 -7.81
N ILE A 410 -0.36 0.02 -7.25
CA ILE A 410 0.87 0.47 -7.92
C ILE A 410 1.12 -0.32 -9.19
N LYS A 411 0.87 -1.63 -9.17
CA LYS A 411 0.91 -2.47 -10.38
C LYS A 411 -0.08 -1.99 -11.43
N SER A 412 -1.32 -1.67 -11.02
CA SER A 412 -2.35 -1.12 -11.90
C SER A 412 -1.95 0.24 -12.45
N LEU A 413 -1.36 1.11 -11.63
CA LEU A 413 -0.83 2.42 -12.04
C LEU A 413 0.23 2.28 -13.14
N CYS A 414 1.22 1.42 -12.95
CA CYS A 414 2.25 1.17 -13.95
C CYS A 414 1.66 0.62 -15.25
N LYS A 415 0.68 -0.29 -15.15
CA LYS A 415 0.00 -0.86 -16.31
C LYS A 415 -0.81 0.19 -17.08
N GLU A 416 -1.59 1.01 -16.39
CA GLU A 416 -2.41 2.04 -17.04
C GLU A 416 -1.53 3.13 -17.67
N SER A 417 -0.46 3.56 -16.99
CA SER A 417 0.51 4.49 -17.57
C SER A 417 1.16 3.95 -18.85
N ALA A 418 1.43 2.65 -18.91
CA ALA A 418 1.92 1.99 -20.13
C ALA A 418 0.84 1.96 -21.22
N MET A 419 -0.42 1.70 -20.86
CA MET A 419 -1.54 1.71 -21.81
C MET A 419 -1.81 3.11 -22.37
N LEU A 420 -1.67 4.17 -21.58
CA LEU A 420 -1.76 5.55 -22.06
C LEU A 420 -0.64 5.87 -23.06
N ALA A 421 0.59 5.43 -22.80
CA ALA A 421 1.70 5.59 -23.74
C ALA A 421 1.45 4.86 -25.06
N ILE A 422 0.85 3.66 -25.02
CA ILE A 422 0.46 2.91 -26.23
C ILE A 422 -0.66 3.65 -26.97
N ARG A 423 -1.69 4.16 -26.28
CA ARG A 423 -2.76 4.93 -26.89
C ARG A 423 -2.28 6.18 -27.63
N GLU A 424 -1.21 6.83 -27.14
CA GLU A 424 -0.61 8.00 -27.80
C GLU A 424 -0.02 7.65 -29.18
N ILE A 425 0.52 6.46 -29.35
CA ILE A 425 1.16 6.01 -30.60
C ILE A 425 0.20 5.22 -31.51
N LEU A 426 -0.91 4.73 -30.97
CA LEU A 426 -1.88 3.89 -31.69
C LEU A 426 -2.36 4.50 -33.04
N PRO A 427 -2.60 5.82 -33.17
CA PRO A 427 -2.99 6.44 -34.43
C PRO A 427 -1.91 6.35 -35.55
N GLU A 428 -0.64 6.14 -35.17
CA GLU A 428 0.47 6.03 -36.13
C GLU A 428 0.73 4.59 -36.58
N ILE A 429 0.01 3.61 -36.01
CA ILE A 429 0.22 2.19 -36.25
C ILE A 429 -0.87 1.62 -37.16
N ASP A 430 -0.47 0.99 -38.25
CA ASP A 430 -1.32 0.13 -39.06
C ASP A 430 -1.38 -1.25 -38.40
N LEU A 431 -2.55 -1.61 -37.82
CA LEU A 431 -2.73 -2.86 -37.06
C LEU A 431 -2.60 -4.13 -37.94
N ASP A 432 -2.74 -3.99 -39.25
CA ASP A 432 -2.64 -5.10 -40.19
C ASP A 432 -1.18 -5.39 -40.66
N LYS A 433 -0.25 -4.52 -40.26
CA LYS A 433 1.19 -4.63 -40.65
C LYS A 433 2.11 -4.77 -39.43
N PRO A 434 3.28 -5.38 -39.59
CA PRO A 434 4.29 -5.38 -38.53
C PRO A 434 4.68 -3.95 -38.14
N ILE A 435 4.74 -3.67 -36.83
CA ILE A 435 5.06 -2.33 -36.31
C ILE A 435 6.53 -2.00 -36.66
N PRO A 436 6.83 -0.85 -37.30
CA PRO A 436 8.20 -0.45 -37.63
C PRO A 436 9.04 -0.25 -36.34
N GLU A 437 10.32 -0.61 -36.38
CA GLU A 437 11.26 -0.44 -35.26
C GLU A 437 11.37 1.02 -34.80
N GLU A 438 11.24 1.98 -35.70
CA GLU A 438 11.30 3.41 -35.40
C GLU A 438 10.15 3.82 -34.47
N VAL A 439 8.94 3.28 -34.65
CA VAL A 439 7.77 3.53 -33.81
C VAL A 439 7.96 2.88 -32.44
N LEU A 440 8.47 1.65 -32.39
CA LEU A 440 8.77 0.96 -31.14
C LEU A 440 9.84 1.69 -30.32
N ASN A 441 10.84 2.27 -30.96
CA ASN A 441 11.90 3.04 -30.29
C ASN A 441 11.42 4.42 -29.76
N ARG A 442 10.32 4.96 -30.31
CA ARG A 442 9.67 6.18 -29.80
C ARG A 442 8.75 5.94 -28.63
N LEU A 443 8.33 4.68 -28.41
CA LEU A 443 7.46 4.35 -27.29
C LEU A 443 8.20 4.55 -25.98
N LYS A 444 7.91 5.66 -25.30
CA LYS A 444 8.42 5.98 -23.97
C LYS A 444 7.28 6.37 -23.04
N ILE A 445 7.32 5.85 -21.83
CA ILE A 445 6.38 6.21 -20.77
C ILE A 445 6.87 7.50 -20.11
N LYS A 446 6.11 8.58 -20.23
CA LYS A 446 6.44 9.92 -19.73
C LYS A 446 5.77 10.18 -18.38
N MET A 447 6.25 11.18 -17.64
CA MET A 447 5.68 11.58 -16.36
C MET A 447 4.19 11.94 -16.47
N LYS A 448 3.73 12.56 -17.57
CA LYS A 448 2.33 12.90 -17.82
C LYS A 448 1.40 11.68 -17.76
N HIS A 449 1.85 10.50 -18.25
CA HIS A 449 1.04 9.28 -18.25
C HIS A 449 0.81 8.76 -16.82
N PHE A 450 1.81 8.89 -15.94
CA PHE A 450 1.66 8.54 -14.52
C PHE A 450 0.71 9.49 -13.80
N ILE A 451 0.79 10.81 -14.07
CA ILE A 451 -0.10 11.80 -13.46
C ILE A 451 -1.56 11.58 -13.91
N GLU A 452 -1.78 11.30 -15.19
CA GLU A 452 -3.11 11.02 -15.72
C GLU A 452 -3.68 9.72 -15.13
N SER A 453 -2.86 8.67 -15.04
CA SER A 453 -3.27 7.39 -14.43
C SER A 453 -3.56 7.52 -12.93
N LEU A 454 -2.84 8.39 -12.20
CA LEU A 454 -3.12 8.66 -10.78
C LEU A 454 -4.53 9.19 -10.55
N ASN A 455 -5.03 10.03 -11.47
CA ASN A 455 -6.37 10.59 -11.35
C ASN A 455 -7.48 9.56 -11.61
N SER A 456 -7.17 8.42 -12.23
CA SER A 456 -8.13 7.38 -12.59
C SER A 456 -8.18 6.19 -11.61
N ILE A 457 -7.19 6.06 -10.72
CA ILE A 457 -7.05 4.91 -9.83
C ILE A 457 -7.30 5.32 -8.38
N GLU A 458 -8.34 4.77 -7.78
CA GLU A 458 -8.62 4.94 -6.36
C GLU A 458 -7.81 3.96 -5.50
N PRO A 459 -7.19 4.42 -4.40
CA PRO A 459 -6.41 3.58 -3.49
C PRO A 459 -7.25 2.46 -2.86
N SER A 460 -6.83 1.20 -2.98
CA SER A 460 -7.58 0.05 -2.44
C SER A 460 -7.64 0.02 -0.91
N ALA A 461 -6.60 0.50 -0.23
CA ALA A 461 -6.62 0.61 1.23
C ALA A 461 -7.70 1.59 1.72
N LEU A 462 -8.16 2.48 0.86
CA LEU A 462 -9.16 3.51 1.17
C LEU A 462 -10.58 3.08 0.80
N ARG A 463 -10.77 2.07 -0.09
CA ARG A 463 -12.10 1.62 -0.54
C ARG A 463 -12.96 1.01 0.57
N GLU A 464 -12.36 0.39 1.58
CA GLU A 464 -13.10 -0.17 2.73
C GLU A 464 -13.45 0.88 3.80
N VAL A 465 -13.00 2.13 3.60
CA VAL A 465 -13.26 3.27 4.48
C VAL A 465 -13.79 4.39 3.61
N PHE A 466 -14.81 5.08 4.07
CA PHE A 466 -15.18 6.39 3.54
C PHE A 466 -14.08 7.42 3.92
N ILE A 467 -12.88 7.27 3.34
CA ILE A 467 -11.86 8.29 3.40
C ILE A 467 -12.17 9.24 2.27
N THR A 468 -12.66 10.40 2.61
CA THR A 468 -12.85 11.48 1.67
C THR A 468 -11.57 12.31 1.63
N GLN A 469 -11.12 12.69 0.44
CA GLN A 469 -10.19 13.82 0.32
C GLN A 469 -11.07 15.05 0.11
N PRO A 470 -11.18 15.91 1.12
CA PRO A 470 -11.96 17.13 0.98
C PRO A 470 -11.36 18.01 -0.13
N SER A 471 -12.21 18.73 -0.86
CA SER A 471 -11.79 19.67 -1.89
C SER A 471 -11.79 21.13 -1.40
N GLU A 472 -12.35 21.35 -0.23
CA GLU A 472 -12.53 22.65 0.38
C GLU A 472 -11.18 23.28 0.75
N ARG A 473 -11.00 24.56 0.44
CA ARG A 473 -9.77 25.34 0.68
C ARG A 473 -10.01 26.45 1.70
N TRP A 474 -8.89 26.99 2.25
CA TRP A 474 -8.96 28.14 3.15
C TRP A 474 -9.64 29.35 2.51
N ASP A 475 -9.53 29.53 1.19
CA ASP A 475 -10.15 30.64 0.45
C ASP A 475 -11.68 30.61 0.44
N GLU A 476 -12.27 29.45 0.75
CA GLU A 476 -13.72 29.26 0.83
C GLU A 476 -14.27 29.56 2.24
N ILE A 477 -13.40 29.93 3.18
CA ILE A 477 -13.76 30.26 4.55
C ILE A 477 -13.70 31.77 4.73
N GLY A 478 -14.85 32.39 4.98
CA GLY A 478 -14.94 33.83 5.28
C GLY A 478 -14.81 34.10 6.76
N GLY A 479 -13.70 34.71 7.18
CA GLY A 479 -13.41 34.97 8.58
C GLY A 479 -12.74 33.76 9.27
N LEU A 480 -12.78 33.73 10.61
CA LEU A 480 -12.15 32.70 11.43
C LEU A 480 -10.62 32.66 11.37
N GLU A 481 -9.97 33.76 11.03
CA GLU A 481 -8.52 33.86 10.90
C GLU A 481 -7.78 33.35 12.14
N ASP A 482 -8.28 33.72 13.34
CA ASP A 482 -7.68 33.26 14.60
C ASP A 482 -7.77 31.74 14.79
N ALA A 483 -8.92 31.16 14.45
CA ALA A 483 -9.12 29.70 14.55
C ALA A 483 -8.26 28.96 13.49
N ILE A 484 -8.16 29.49 12.26
CA ILE A 484 -7.30 28.96 11.21
C ILE A 484 -5.84 29.00 11.67
N GLN A 485 -5.38 30.12 12.23
CA GLN A 485 -4.02 30.27 12.72
C GLN A 485 -3.70 29.28 13.84
N GLN A 486 -4.60 29.14 14.82
CA GLN A 486 -4.45 28.16 15.90
C GLN A 486 -4.37 26.72 15.37
N LEU A 487 -5.21 26.34 14.39
CA LEU A 487 -5.18 25.02 13.80
C LEU A 487 -3.90 24.77 13.01
N LYS A 488 -3.39 25.77 12.27
CA LYS A 488 -2.09 25.68 11.60
C LYS A 488 -0.96 25.44 12.60
N GLU A 489 -0.92 26.19 13.69
CA GLU A 489 0.10 26.03 14.73
C GLU A 489 0.08 24.67 15.42
N ILE A 490 -1.11 24.14 15.67
CA ILE A 490 -1.30 22.91 16.43
C ILE A 490 -1.10 21.67 15.52
N ILE A 491 -1.46 21.73 14.25
CA ILE A 491 -1.52 20.57 13.35
C ILE A 491 -0.46 20.63 12.23
N GLU A 492 -0.41 21.74 11.51
CA GLU A 492 0.47 21.87 10.35
C GLU A 492 1.95 21.99 10.77
N TRP A 493 2.25 22.78 11.79
CA TRP A 493 3.63 22.96 12.26
C TRP A 493 4.28 21.69 12.78
N PRO A 494 3.63 20.81 13.58
CA PRO A 494 4.20 19.53 13.98
C PRO A 494 4.52 18.60 12.81
N LEU A 495 3.69 18.62 11.75
CA LEU A 495 3.92 17.81 10.55
C LEU A 495 5.10 18.34 9.73
N LEU A 496 5.18 19.68 9.53
CA LEU A 496 6.23 20.31 8.74
C LEU A 496 7.57 20.44 9.47
N TYR A 497 7.53 20.71 10.79
CA TYR A 497 8.71 21.06 11.60
C TYR A 497 8.99 20.03 12.71
N LEU A 498 8.85 18.76 12.42
CA LEU A 498 9.05 17.65 13.37
C LEU A 498 10.41 17.73 14.11
N GLY A 499 11.45 18.24 13.43
CA GLY A 499 12.80 18.44 13.98
C GLY A 499 12.81 19.43 15.14
N PHE A 500 12.05 20.53 15.07
CA PHE A 500 11.94 21.53 16.14
C PHE A 500 11.25 20.95 17.37
N TYR A 501 10.15 20.22 17.19
CA TYR A 501 9.42 19.58 18.30
C TYR A 501 10.27 18.55 19.03
N LYS A 502 11.07 17.76 18.28
CA LYS A 502 12.04 16.81 18.89
C LYS A 502 13.15 17.53 19.65
N HIS A 503 13.68 18.63 19.11
CA HIS A 503 14.72 19.43 19.78
C HIS A 503 14.21 20.05 21.08
N MET A 504 12.99 20.61 21.06
CA MET A 504 12.36 21.24 22.21
C MET A 504 11.75 20.23 23.20
N LYS A 505 11.80 18.93 22.90
CA LYS A 505 11.17 17.83 23.68
C LYS A 505 9.67 18.09 23.92
N SER A 506 9.01 18.80 23.01
CA SER A 506 7.59 19.09 23.06
C SER A 506 6.80 18.03 22.28
N ARG A 507 5.64 17.66 22.79
CA ARG A 507 4.70 16.77 22.08
C ARG A 507 3.51 17.58 21.57
N PRO A 508 3.12 17.42 20.29
CA PRO A 508 1.90 18.03 19.80
C PRO A 508 0.68 17.42 20.51
N PRO A 509 -0.42 18.18 20.68
CA PRO A 509 -1.64 17.65 21.28
C PRO A 509 -2.26 16.61 20.33
N ASN A 510 -2.75 15.51 20.90
CA ASN A 510 -3.34 14.40 20.13
C ASN A 510 -4.78 14.70 19.70
N GLY A 511 -5.49 15.62 20.38
CA GLY A 511 -6.89 15.91 20.12
C GLY A 511 -7.27 17.36 20.35
N ILE A 512 -8.18 17.85 19.48
CA ILE A 512 -8.70 19.20 19.46
C ILE A 512 -10.23 19.14 19.50
N LEU A 513 -10.84 19.95 20.35
CA LEU A 513 -12.29 20.15 20.39
C LEU A 513 -12.63 21.51 19.78
N LEU A 514 -13.45 21.51 18.73
CA LEU A 514 -14.07 22.69 18.16
C LEU A 514 -15.49 22.81 18.74
N PHE A 515 -15.79 23.92 19.38
CA PHE A 515 -17.12 24.14 19.92
C PHE A 515 -17.68 25.52 19.54
N GLY A 516 -18.97 25.65 19.45
CA GLY A 516 -19.63 26.88 19.07
C GLY A 516 -21.02 26.65 18.52
N LEU A 517 -21.72 27.72 18.17
CA LEU A 517 -23.07 27.69 17.62
C LEU A 517 -23.15 26.83 16.34
N PRO A 518 -24.29 26.21 16.04
CA PRO A 518 -24.49 25.52 14.77
C PRO A 518 -24.35 26.49 13.59
N GLY A 519 -23.82 26.00 12.48
CA GLY A 519 -23.65 26.79 11.25
C GLY A 519 -22.48 27.79 11.24
N THR A 520 -21.60 27.78 12.25
CA THR A 520 -20.41 28.66 12.32
C THR A 520 -19.22 28.17 11.46
N GLY A 521 -19.34 27.02 10.77
CA GLY A 521 -18.32 26.55 9.84
C GLY A 521 -17.34 25.51 10.41
N LYS A 522 -17.60 24.89 11.58
CA LYS A 522 -16.72 23.89 12.22
C LYS A 522 -16.32 22.74 11.27
N THR A 523 -17.28 22.12 10.62
CA THR A 523 -17.05 21.02 9.68
C THR A 523 -16.28 21.48 8.42
N LEU A 524 -16.60 22.68 7.91
CA LEU A 524 -15.90 23.27 6.75
C LEU A 524 -14.42 23.56 7.07
N LEU A 525 -14.17 24.09 8.29
CA LEU A 525 -12.82 24.40 8.78
C LEU A 525 -11.93 23.16 8.82
N VAL A 526 -12.46 22.03 9.32
CA VAL A 526 -11.68 20.77 9.40
C VAL A 526 -11.46 20.14 8.04
N LYS A 527 -12.42 20.26 7.13
CA LYS A 527 -12.25 19.78 5.76
C LYS A 527 -11.18 20.58 5.01
N ALA A 528 -11.19 21.91 5.13
CA ALA A 528 -10.15 22.74 4.54
C ALA A 528 -8.77 22.44 5.12
N LEU A 529 -8.66 22.23 6.43
CA LEU A 529 -7.43 21.81 7.09
C LEU A 529 -6.90 20.47 6.52
N ALA A 530 -7.78 19.46 6.34
CA ALA A 530 -7.40 18.18 5.79
C ALA A 530 -6.92 18.28 4.34
N HIS A 531 -7.53 19.16 3.54
CA HIS A 531 -7.09 19.44 2.17
C HIS A 531 -5.69 20.05 2.13
N GLU A 532 -5.45 21.10 2.91
CA GLU A 532 -4.19 21.84 2.91
C GLU A 532 -3.01 21.04 3.52
N THR A 533 -3.29 20.13 4.44
CA THR A 533 -2.28 19.25 5.03
C THR A 533 -2.02 17.98 4.22
N GLU A 534 -2.73 17.80 3.11
CA GLU A 534 -2.72 16.55 2.31
C GLU A 534 -2.99 15.30 3.17
N ALA A 535 -3.67 15.44 4.31
CA ALA A 535 -3.97 14.35 5.23
C ALA A 535 -5.24 13.58 4.82
N ASN A 536 -5.24 12.28 5.03
CA ASN A 536 -6.44 11.47 4.89
C ASN A 536 -7.50 11.89 5.90
N PHE A 537 -8.76 11.91 5.50
CA PHE A 537 -9.85 12.43 6.31
C PHE A 537 -10.93 11.37 6.55
N ILE A 538 -11.16 11.00 7.80
CA ILE A 538 -12.20 10.09 8.23
C ILE A 538 -13.24 10.89 9.00
N SER A 539 -14.43 11.09 8.42
CA SER A 539 -15.55 11.75 9.09
C SER A 539 -16.44 10.72 9.76
N VAL A 540 -16.69 10.93 11.04
CA VAL A 540 -17.58 10.13 11.89
C VAL A 540 -18.70 11.04 12.38
N LYS A 541 -19.93 10.80 11.94
CA LYS A 541 -21.09 11.53 12.42
C LYS A 541 -21.71 10.82 13.63
N GLY A 542 -21.91 11.53 14.73
CA GLY A 542 -22.42 11.00 15.98
C GLY A 542 -23.68 10.15 15.83
N PRO A 543 -24.78 10.66 15.25
CA PRO A 543 -26.04 9.93 15.12
C PRO A 543 -25.94 8.67 14.25
N GLU A 544 -25.15 8.70 13.17
CA GLU A 544 -24.96 7.55 12.28
C GLU A 544 -24.18 6.41 12.95
N PHE A 545 -23.30 6.75 13.89
CA PHE A 545 -22.49 5.80 14.61
C PHE A 545 -23.31 4.97 15.61
N ILE A 546 -24.37 5.57 16.20
CA ILE A 546 -25.28 4.86 17.10
C ILE A 546 -26.32 4.06 16.32
N SER A 547 -26.90 4.63 15.25
CA SER A 547 -28.05 4.05 14.54
C SER A 547 -27.70 2.80 13.69
N LYS A 548 -26.52 2.76 13.08
CA LYS A 548 -26.06 1.64 12.25
C LYS A 548 -25.59 0.41 13.05
N TRP A 549 -25.27 0.56 14.34
CA TRP A 549 -24.47 -0.41 15.07
C TRP A 549 -24.97 -0.71 16.49
N VAL A 550 -26.27 -0.84 16.69
CA VAL A 550 -26.83 -1.25 17.98
C VAL A 550 -26.24 -2.62 18.35
N GLY A 551 -25.37 -2.61 19.38
CA GLY A 551 -24.60 -3.78 19.85
C GLY A 551 -23.15 -3.91 19.30
N GLU A 552 -22.76 -3.13 18.26
CA GLU A 552 -21.42 -3.18 17.66
C GLU A 552 -20.67 -1.83 17.70
N SER A 553 -21.21 -0.82 18.35
CA SER A 553 -20.67 0.55 18.34
C SER A 553 -19.22 0.64 18.85
N ALA A 554 -18.86 -0.11 19.90
CA ALA A 554 -17.48 -0.18 20.41
C ALA A 554 -16.49 -0.84 19.41
N LYS A 555 -16.97 -1.79 18.59
CA LYS A 555 -16.18 -2.41 17.53
C LYS A 555 -15.93 -1.41 16.40
N ALA A 556 -16.92 -0.61 16.07
CA ALA A 556 -16.80 0.44 15.05
C ALA A 556 -15.77 1.52 15.45
N VAL A 557 -15.71 1.93 16.75
CA VAL A 557 -14.65 2.82 17.25
C VAL A 557 -13.28 2.20 16.98
N ARG A 558 -13.03 0.96 17.43
CA ARG A 558 -11.75 0.26 17.21
C ARG A 558 -11.38 0.17 15.73
N GLU A 559 -12.35 -0.12 14.87
CA GLU A 559 -12.12 -0.22 13.42
C GLU A 559 -11.75 1.14 12.82
N THR A 560 -12.42 2.22 13.24
CA THR A 560 -12.10 3.58 12.80
C THR A 560 -10.67 3.96 13.15
N PHE A 561 -10.24 3.73 14.40
CA PHE A 561 -8.87 4.00 14.81
C PHE A 561 -7.85 3.11 14.12
N ARG A 562 -8.15 1.81 13.94
CA ARG A 562 -7.28 0.90 13.18
C ARG A 562 -7.10 1.37 11.74
N LYS A 563 -8.17 1.83 11.11
CA LYS A 563 -8.18 2.35 9.75
C LYS A 563 -7.34 3.64 9.63
N ALA A 564 -7.51 4.56 10.58
CA ALA A 564 -6.70 5.78 10.63
C ALA A 564 -5.21 5.48 10.77
N ARG A 565 -4.85 4.49 11.60
CA ARG A 565 -3.46 4.01 11.72
C ARG A 565 -2.88 3.48 10.42
N SER A 566 -3.70 2.82 9.61
CA SER A 566 -3.27 2.28 8.30
C SER A 566 -3.18 3.34 7.20
N ALA A 567 -3.81 4.51 7.42
CA ALA A 567 -3.91 5.59 6.44
C ALA A 567 -3.19 6.87 6.87
N THR A 568 -2.12 6.77 7.65
CA THR A 568 -1.34 7.94 8.12
C THR A 568 -0.63 8.68 6.98
N PRO A 569 -0.52 10.03 7.01
CA PRO A 569 -1.11 10.95 7.99
C PRO A 569 -2.65 11.03 7.86
N CYS A 570 -3.36 10.99 8.99
CA CYS A 570 -4.82 10.91 8.99
C CYS A 570 -5.46 11.80 10.05
N ILE A 571 -6.55 12.49 9.68
CA ILE A 571 -7.41 13.24 10.58
C ILE A 571 -8.70 12.46 10.79
N ILE A 572 -9.00 12.08 12.06
CA ILE A 572 -10.31 11.55 12.44
C ILE A 572 -11.15 12.72 12.94
N PHE A 573 -12.25 12.98 12.27
CA PHE A 573 -13.17 14.05 12.62
C PHE A 573 -14.48 13.48 13.18
N PHE A 574 -14.75 13.74 14.44
CA PHE A 574 -16.01 13.41 15.10
C PHE A 574 -16.94 14.63 15.04
N ASP A 575 -17.93 14.58 14.15
CA ASP A 575 -18.96 15.63 14.07
C ASP A 575 -20.12 15.29 15.01
N GLU A 576 -20.66 16.30 15.68
CA GLU A 576 -21.71 16.14 16.71
C GLU A 576 -21.33 15.08 17.77
N ILE A 577 -20.12 15.20 18.34
CA ILE A 577 -19.60 14.23 19.31
C ILE A 577 -20.48 14.13 20.57
N ASP A 578 -21.24 15.16 20.89
CA ASP A 578 -22.22 15.17 21.98
C ASP A 578 -23.31 14.10 21.85
N ALA A 579 -23.61 13.65 20.61
CA ALA A 579 -24.52 12.54 20.37
C ALA A 579 -23.93 11.18 20.81
N ILE A 580 -22.60 11.01 20.74
CA ILE A 580 -21.90 9.75 21.04
C ILE A 580 -21.41 9.74 22.50
N ALA A 581 -20.98 10.90 23.01
CA ALA A 581 -20.18 11.04 24.22
C ALA A 581 -20.83 11.95 25.26
N SER A 582 -22.15 11.78 25.47
CA SER A 582 -22.89 12.54 26.46
C SER A 582 -22.60 12.11 27.90
N ARG A 583 -22.78 13.02 28.84
CA ARG A 583 -22.69 12.76 30.31
C ARG A 583 -23.61 11.62 30.70
N ARG A 584 -23.20 10.83 31.69
CA ARG A 584 -23.97 9.73 32.26
C ARG A 584 -25.36 10.19 32.72
N SER A 585 -26.39 9.57 32.14
CA SER A 585 -27.79 9.75 32.59
C SER A 585 -28.38 8.39 32.93
N ASP A 586 -29.29 8.36 33.93
CA ASP A 586 -29.90 7.10 34.47
C ASP A 586 -30.86 6.38 33.53
N SER A 587 -30.86 6.65 32.22
CA SER A 587 -31.76 6.03 31.25
C SER A 587 -31.17 4.74 30.63
N SER A 588 -32.03 3.79 30.24
CA SER A 588 -31.65 2.47 29.72
C SER A 588 -30.78 2.49 28.44
N ASP A 589 -30.79 3.57 27.69
CA ASP A 589 -29.94 3.77 26.48
C ASP A 589 -28.51 4.17 26.84
N SER A 590 -28.22 4.44 28.11
CA SER A 590 -26.91 4.92 28.59
C SER A 590 -25.82 3.84 28.49
N LYS A 591 -26.15 2.54 28.57
CA LYS A 591 -25.13 1.45 28.55
C LYS A 591 -24.34 1.34 27.23
N VAL A 592 -25.00 1.57 26.10
CA VAL A 592 -24.33 1.53 24.77
C VAL A 592 -23.41 2.73 24.62
N THR A 593 -23.89 3.90 25.01
CA THR A 593 -23.11 5.14 24.96
C THR A 593 -21.91 5.08 25.91
N GLU A 594 -22.06 4.54 27.13
CA GLU A 594 -20.95 4.31 28.05
C GLU A 594 -19.87 3.38 27.51
N GLN A 595 -20.24 2.31 26.80
CA GLN A 595 -19.29 1.40 26.16
C GLN A 595 -18.52 2.10 25.04
N VAL A 596 -19.19 2.93 24.25
CA VAL A 596 -18.56 3.73 23.17
C VAL A 596 -17.57 4.72 23.75
N VAL A 597 -17.97 5.47 24.80
CA VAL A 597 -17.08 6.43 25.49
C VAL A 597 -15.88 5.71 26.09
N ALA A 598 -16.09 4.61 26.80
CA ALA A 598 -14.99 3.83 27.39
C ALA A 598 -14.01 3.30 26.32
N GLN A 599 -14.53 2.82 25.18
CA GLN A 599 -13.69 2.38 24.07
C GLN A 599 -12.95 3.56 23.43
N LEU A 600 -13.61 4.70 23.23
CA LEU A 600 -12.99 5.91 22.69
C LEU A 600 -11.84 6.39 23.58
N LEU A 601 -12.06 6.43 24.91
CA LEU A 601 -11.01 6.76 25.87
C LEU A 601 -9.82 5.80 25.80
N THR A 602 -10.08 4.49 25.67
CA THR A 602 -9.03 3.47 25.55
C THR A 602 -8.22 3.65 24.27
N GLU A 603 -8.87 3.92 23.13
CA GLU A 603 -8.18 4.15 21.86
C GLU A 603 -7.38 5.47 21.88
N MET A 604 -7.91 6.50 22.54
CA MET A 604 -7.21 7.80 22.69
C MET A 604 -5.99 7.69 23.61
N ASP A 605 -6.08 6.96 24.72
CA ASP A 605 -4.96 6.75 25.63
C ASP A 605 -3.85 5.88 24.98
N GLY A 606 -4.24 4.99 24.05
CA GLY A 606 -3.30 4.22 23.18
C GLY A 606 -2.66 5.04 22.05
N LEU A 607 -2.99 6.33 21.91
CA LEU A 607 -2.44 7.21 20.87
C LEU A 607 -0.97 7.65 21.12
N GLU A 608 -0.39 7.44 22.30
CA GLU A 608 1.02 7.78 22.55
C GLU A 608 1.99 7.05 21.62
N GLU A 609 1.58 5.92 21.05
CA GLU A 609 2.34 5.17 20.03
C GLU A 609 2.01 5.58 18.59
N LEU A 610 1.00 6.45 18.38
CA LEU A 610 0.51 6.83 17.06
C LEU A 610 1.22 8.09 16.56
N LYS A 611 2.21 7.87 15.73
CA LYS A 611 2.76 8.92 14.88
C LYS A 611 1.74 9.22 13.78
N ASP A 612 1.37 10.50 13.61
CA ASP A 612 0.66 11.05 12.45
C ASP A 612 -0.87 10.77 12.36
N VAL A 613 -1.56 10.46 13.48
CA VAL A 613 -3.04 10.49 13.57
C VAL A 613 -3.49 11.61 14.48
N ILE A 614 -4.36 12.48 13.99
CA ILE A 614 -4.88 13.65 14.72
C ILE A 614 -6.39 13.49 14.90
N LEU A 615 -6.87 13.74 16.13
CA LEU A 615 -8.28 13.71 16.45
C LEU A 615 -8.85 15.12 16.50
N ILE A 616 -9.94 15.36 15.80
CA ILE A 616 -10.69 16.61 15.89
C ILE A 616 -12.15 16.26 16.19
N ALA A 617 -12.71 16.86 17.23
CA ALA A 617 -14.12 16.73 17.54
C ALA A 617 -14.83 18.07 17.37
N ALA A 618 -16.08 18.04 16.92
CA ALA A 618 -16.94 19.22 16.87
C ALA A 618 -18.22 18.99 17.66
N THR A 619 -18.63 20.00 18.41
CA THR A 619 -19.89 19.99 19.18
C THR A 619 -20.58 21.34 19.17
N ASN A 620 -21.89 21.31 19.22
CA ASN A 620 -22.73 22.50 19.48
C ASN A 620 -23.12 22.61 20.95
N ARG A 621 -22.90 21.55 21.76
CA ARG A 621 -23.31 21.42 23.16
C ARG A 621 -22.13 20.91 24.01
N PRO A 622 -21.11 21.74 24.25
CA PRO A 622 -19.93 21.33 25.05
C PRO A 622 -20.31 20.96 26.49
N ASP A 623 -21.42 21.48 27.01
CA ASP A 623 -22.01 21.20 28.33
C ASP A 623 -22.43 19.73 28.50
N LEU A 624 -22.77 19.04 27.43
CA LEU A 624 -23.20 17.63 27.45
C LEU A 624 -22.05 16.62 27.42
N LEU A 625 -20.83 17.03 27.09
CA LEU A 625 -19.71 16.11 26.95
C LEU A 625 -19.22 15.53 28.27
N ASP A 626 -18.79 14.25 28.24
CA ASP A 626 -18.13 13.62 29.39
C ASP A 626 -16.81 14.34 29.70
N PRO A 627 -16.62 14.83 30.95
CA PRO A 627 -15.41 15.55 31.37
C PRO A 627 -14.12 14.73 31.18
N ALA A 628 -14.20 13.39 31.14
CA ALA A 628 -13.05 12.54 30.90
C ALA A 628 -12.44 12.75 29.52
N LEU A 629 -13.23 13.09 28.51
CA LEU A 629 -12.74 13.38 27.15
C LEU A 629 -11.99 14.69 27.04
N LEU A 630 -12.29 15.65 27.91
CA LEU A 630 -11.74 17.02 27.90
C LEU A 630 -10.40 17.14 28.61
N ARG A 631 -9.87 16.03 29.16
CA ARG A 631 -8.59 16.03 29.89
C ARG A 631 -7.40 16.18 28.95
N SER A 632 -6.31 16.72 29.52
CA SER A 632 -5.00 16.73 28.82
C SER A 632 -4.59 15.30 28.37
N GLY A 633 -4.05 15.20 27.16
CA GLY A 633 -3.74 13.91 26.51
C GLY A 633 -4.86 13.38 25.61
N ARG A 634 -6.08 13.92 25.70
CA ARG A 634 -7.25 13.60 24.88
C ARG A 634 -7.65 14.82 24.06
N PHE A 635 -8.90 15.28 24.13
CA PHE A 635 -9.26 16.57 23.54
C PHE A 635 -8.80 17.72 24.46
N GLY A 636 -7.50 17.85 24.66
CA GLY A 636 -6.91 18.80 25.60
C GLY A 636 -6.78 20.24 25.08
N ARG A 637 -7.06 20.47 23.80
CA ARG A 637 -7.10 21.81 23.19
C ARG A 637 -8.52 22.12 22.76
N HIS A 638 -9.02 23.28 23.22
CA HIS A 638 -10.38 23.73 22.95
C HIS A 638 -10.33 25.02 22.14
N ILE A 639 -11.02 25.05 21.01
CA ILE A 639 -11.09 26.24 20.12
C ILE A 639 -12.56 26.62 19.98
N GLU A 640 -12.92 27.82 20.42
CA GLU A 640 -14.25 28.36 20.26
C GLU A 640 -14.41 28.96 18.85
N ILE A 641 -15.44 28.51 18.14
CA ILE A 641 -15.84 29.06 16.85
C ILE A 641 -17.01 30.00 17.08
N SER A 642 -16.70 31.26 17.25
CA SER A 642 -17.67 32.31 17.51
C SER A 642 -18.47 32.69 16.26
N LEU A 643 -19.55 33.45 16.47
CA LEU A 643 -20.30 34.06 15.36
C LEU A 643 -19.41 35.06 14.60
N PRO A 644 -19.58 35.16 13.25
CA PRO A 644 -18.77 36.04 12.44
C PRO A 644 -19.00 37.52 12.82
N ASP A 645 -17.93 38.29 12.96
CA ASP A 645 -17.96 39.74 13.07
C ASP A 645 -18.36 40.41 11.76
N LYS A 646 -18.50 41.72 11.72
CA LYS A 646 -18.93 42.46 10.52
C LYS A 646 -18.02 42.19 9.33
N ASN A 647 -16.69 42.14 9.52
CA ASN A 647 -15.74 41.92 8.46
C ASN A 647 -15.81 40.47 7.94
N SER A 648 -15.93 39.51 8.83
CA SER A 648 -16.12 38.10 8.49
C SER A 648 -17.43 37.89 7.72
N ARG A 649 -18.54 38.53 8.14
CA ARG A 649 -19.80 38.46 7.39
C ARG A 649 -19.68 39.02 5.99
N LYS A 650 -18.94 40.14 5.81
CA LYS A 650 -18.66 40.69 4.50
C LYS A 650 -17.90 39.68 3.61
N LYS A 651 -16.84 39.06 4.14
CA LYS A 651 -16.10 38.02 3.42
C LYS A 651 -16.97 36.82 3.04
N ILE A 652 -17.85 36.37 3.95
CA ILE A 652 -18.79 35.26 3.68
C ILE A 652 -19.72 35.62 2.54
N PHE A 653 -20.26 36.86 2.49
CA PHE A 653 -21.04 37.31 1.36
C PHE A 653 -20.24 37.34 0.05
N GLU A 654 -19.03 37.87 0.07
CA GLU A 654 -18.14 37.91 -1.10
C GLU A 654 -17.89 36.53 -1.67
N ILE A 655 -17.63 35.52 -0.82
CA ILE A 655 -17.45 34.12 -1.24
C ILE A 655 -18.73 33.56 -1.89
N HIS A 656 -19.89 33.71 -1.24
CA HIS A 656 -21.13 33.14 -1.75
C HIS A 656 -21.70 33.88 -2.96
N LEU A 657 -21.30 35.10 -3.19
CA LEU A 657 -21.78 35.92 -4.33
C LEU A 657 -20.80 35.95 -5.51
N LYS A 658 -19.58 35.45 -5.35
CA LYS A 658 -18.48 35.53 -6.35
C LYS A 658 -18.88 35.08 -7.76
N GLU A 659 -19.72 34.06 -7.88
CA GLU A 659 -20.13 33.49 -9.18
C GLU A 659 -21.59 33.80 -9.54
N ARG A 660 -22.29 34.62 -8.74
CA ARG A 660 -23.70 34.94 -8.96
C ARG A 660 -23.88 36.27 -9.67
N PRO A 661 -24.85 36.38 -10.57
CA PRO A 661 -25.18 37.64 -11.26
C PRO A 661 -25.86 38.58 -10.27
N ILE A 662 -25.11 39.51 -9.72
CA ILE A 662 -25.61 40.55 -8.80
C ILE A 662 -25.83 41.86 -9.53
N SER A 663 -26.75 42.69 -9.02
CA SER A 663 -26.97 44.05 -9.50
C SER A 663 -26.02 45.03 -8.81
N ASP A 664 -25.72 46.17 -9.47
CA ASP A 664 -24.80 47.17 -8.96
C ASP A 664 -25.36 47.96 -7.75
N ASP A 665 -26.63 47.81 -7.45
CA ASP A 665 -27.33 48.45 -6.32
C ASP A 665 -27.08 47.73 -4.96
N ILE A 666 -26.44 46.56 -4.95
CA ILE A 666 -26.23 45.78 -3.74
C ILE A 666 -25.08 46.33 -2.91
N ASN A 667 -25.40 46.68 -1.68
CA ASN A 667 -24.39 47.11 -0.71
C ASN A 667 -24.11 45.98 0.29
N ILE A 668 -23.01 45.24 0.07
CA ILE A 668 -22.60 44.10 0.92
C ILE A 668 -22.31 44.58 2.36
N GLU A 669 -21.84 45.80 2.58
CA GLU A 669 -21.56 46.31 3.93
C GLU A 669 -22.84 46.53 4.75
N LEU A 670 -23.88 47.05 4.09
CA LEU A 670 -25.22 47.23 4.70
C LEU A 670 -25.87 45.87 5.00
N LEU A 671 -25.69 44.89 4.10
CA LEU A 671 -26.18 43.52 4.34
C LEU A 671 -25.45 42.88 5.54
N ALA A 672 -24.11 43.04 5.61
CA ALA A 672 -23.34 42.55 6.75
C ALA A 672 -23.70 43.21 8.08
N GLU A 673 -24.13 44.48 8.10
CA GLU A 673 -24.68 45.14 9.28
C GLU A 673 -26.06 44.60 9.71
N LYS A 674 -26.98 44.45 8.74
CA LYS A 674 -28.35 43.96 9.00
C LYS A 674 -28.37 42.56 9.58
N LEU A 675 -27.33 41.75 9.30
CA LEU A 675 -27.24 40.37 9.74
C LEU A 675 -26.36 40.17 10.97
N GLU A 676 -26.33 41.12 11.91
CA GLU A 676 -25.66 40.94 13.18
C GLU A 676 -26.25 39.77 13.96
N GLY A 677 -25.38 38.85 14.45
CA GLY A 677 -25.79 37.65 15.18
C GLY A 677 -26.20 36.45 14.33
N TYR A 678 -26.04 36.52 13.02
CA TYR A 678 -26.28 35.40 12.11
C TYR A 678 -25.01 34.56 11.91
N SER A 679 -25.20 33.24 11.77
CA SER A 679 -24.10 32.30 11.47
C SER A 679 -23.75 32.31 9.96
N GLY A 680 -22.60 31.70 9.61
CA GLY A 680 -22.22 31.55 8.21
C GLY A 680 -23.23 30.76 7.37
N ALA A 681 -23.86 29.74 7.97
CA ALA A 681 -24.93 28.98 7.32
C ALA A 681 -26.19 29.81 7.08
N ASP A 682 -26.54 30.70 8.01
CA ASP A 682 -27.69 31.60 7.83
C ASP A 682 -27.44 32.59 6.69
N ILE A 683 -26.20 33.15 6.59
CA ILE A 683 -25.82 34.05 5.50
C ILE A 683 -25.88 33.33 4.15
N LYS A 684 -25.38 32.09 4.10
CA LYS A 684 -25.51 31.23 2.90
C LYS A 684 -26.98 31.03 2.52
N ALA A 685 -27.82 30.71 3.48
CA ALA A 685 -29.24 30.52 3.25
C ALA A 685 -29.91 31.81 2.74
N VAL A 686 -29.55 32.99 3.26
CA VAL A 686 -30.02 34.28 2.74
C VAL A 686 -29.61 34.48 1.29
N CYS A 687 -28.37 34.17 0.93
CA CYS A 687 -27.90 34.25 -0.46
C CYS A 687 -28.64 33.28 -1.40
N GLU A 688 -28.92 32.09 -0.93
CA GLU A 688 -29.69 31.07 -1.70
C GLU A 688 -31.14 31.49 -1.88
N GLU A 689 -31.82 31.95 -0.81
CA GLU A 689 -33.20 32.42 -0.88
C GLU A 689 -33.33 33.66 -1.78
N ALA A 690 -32.41 34.63 -1.67
CA ALA A 690 -32.37 35.81 -2.56
C ALA A 690 -32.23 35.38 -4.04
N THR A 691 -31.38 34.39 -4.32
CA THR A 691 -31.22 33.83 -5.66
C THR A 691 -32.54 33.20 -6.18
N ILE A 692 -33.21 32.41 -5.32
CA ILE A 692 -34.51 31.78 -5.67
C ILE A 692 -35.58 32.86 -5.92
N LEU A 693 -35.61 33.93 -5.14
CA LEU A 693 -36.52 35.05 -5.34
C LEU A 693 -36.27 35.76 -6.67
N ALA A 694 -35.02 36.02 -7.03
CA ALA A 694 -34.64 36.60 -8.31
C ALA A 694 -35.05 35.69 -9.50
N ILE A 695 -34.79 34.38 -9.41
CA ILE A 695 -35.24 33.40 -10.43
C ILE A 695 -36.77 33.40 -10.54
N ARG A 696 -37.48 33.40 -9.42
CA ARG A 696 -38.94 33.42 -9.41
C ARG A 696 -39.51 34.67 -10.09
N LYS A 697 -38.93 35.87 -9.81
CA LYS A 697 -39.30 37.10 -10.51
C LYS A 697 -39.04 36.98 -12.02
N GLY A 698 -37.86 36.48 -12.41
CA GLY A 698 -37.50 36.27 -13.81
C GLY A 698 -38.48 35.33 -14.55
N VAL A 699 -38.79 34.18 -13.96
CA VAL A 699 -39.67 33.17 -14.57
C VAL A 699 -41.10 33.63 -14.67
N PHE A 700 -41.68 34.30 -13.65
CA PHE A 700 -43.09 34.63 -13.60
C PHE A 700 -43.43 36.02 -14.17
N GLN A 701 -42.48 36.98 -14.20
CA GLN A 701 -42.75 38.37 -14.59
C GLN A 701 -42.29 38.73 -16.01
N THR A 702 -41.30 38.01 -16.59
CA THR A 702 -40.64 38.42 -17.84
C THR A 702 -40.84 37.47 -19.01
N ASN A 703 -41.75 36.47 -18.94
CA ASN A 703 -41.99 35.50 -20.03
C ASN A 703 -40.72 34.96 -20.68
N ILE A 704 -39.71 34.65 -19.84
CA ILE A 704 -38.41 34.17 -20.29
C ILE A 704 -38.55 32.74 -20.84
N ASP A 705 -38.08 32.53 -22.07
CA ASP A 705 -37.99 31.19 -22.64
C ASP A 705 -36.95 30.35 -21.90
N PRO A 706 -37.34 29.25 -21.22
CA PRO A 706 -36.42 28.39 -20.43
C PRO A 706 -35.35 27.71 -21.28
N LEU A 707 -35.47 27.68 -22.59
CA LEU A 707 -34.54 27.01 -23.51
C LEU A 707 -33.53 27.96 -24.15
N ASN A 708 -33.62 29.29 -23.91
CA ASN A 708 -32.73 30.25 -24.53
C ASN A 708 -31.71 30.83 -23.52
N PRO A 709 -30.40 30.45 -23.58
CA PRO A 709 -29.37 30.91 -22.63
C PRO A 709 -29.19 32.44 -22.58
N LYS A 710 -29.48 33.17 -23.69
CA LYS A 710 -29.35 34.63 -23.73
C LYS A 710 -30.40 35.34 -22.88
N SER A 711 -31.54 34.70 -22.60
CA SER A 711 -32.58 35.28 -21.77
C SER A 711 -32.26 35.25 -20.27
N TYR A 712 -31.34 34.36 -19.82
CA TYR A 712 -30.93 34.26 -18.42
C TYR A 712 -29.96 35.39 -18.00
N SER A 713 -29.21 35.96 -18.93
CA SER A 713 -28.22 37.01 -18.64
C SER A 713 -28.83 38.30 -18.09
N GLN A 714 -30.16 38.45 -18.23
CA GLN A 714 -30.89 39.62 -17.72
C GLN A 714 -31.36 39.47 -16.27
N ILE A 715 -31.35 38.23 -15.73
CA ILE A 715 -31.75 37.99 -14.35
C ILE A 715 -30.57 38.32 -13.42
N LYS A 716 -30.72 39.37 -12.64
CA LYS A 716 -29.78 39.76 -11.58
C LYS A 716 -30.48 39.77 -10.23
N ILE A 717 -29.72 39.42 -9.20
CA ILE A 717 -30.20 39.52 -7.82
C ILE A 717 -30.17 40.98 -7.40
N ASN A 718 -31.25 41.52 -6.87
CA ASN A 718 -31.36 42.92 -6.45
C ASN A 718 -31.39 43.06 -4.93
N GLN A 719 -31.18 44.27 -4.40
CA GLN A 719 -31.23 44.54 -2.97
C GLN A 719 -32.59 44.15 -2.32
N GLU A 720 -33.69 44.33 -3.02
CA GLU A 720 -35.03 43.96 -2.57
C GLU A 720 -35.18 42.44 -2.32
N ASP A 721 -34.51 41.61 -3.15
CA ASP A 721 -34.54 40.17 -3.01
C ASP A 721 -33.81 39.73 -1.73
N PHE A 722 -32.72 40.40 -1.38
CA PHE A 722 -32.01 40.19 -0.09
C PHE A 722 -32.88 40.62 1.10
N ASP A 723 -33.53 41.81 1.05
CA ASP A 723 -34.36 42.28 2.15
C ASP A 723 -35.49 41.32 2.45
N ARG A 724 -36.16 40.79 1.39
CA ARG A 724 -37.20 39.75 1.57
C ARG A 724 -36.65 38.41 2.08
N ALA A 725 -35.48 38.01 1.63
CA ALA A 725 -34.82 36.79 2.12
C ALA A 725 -34.49 36.90 3.61
N ILE A 726 -33.97 38.04 4.06
CA ILE A 726 -33.67 38.31 5.47
C ILE A 726 -34.92 38.24 6.34
N GLU A 727 -36.05 38.85 5.90
CA GLU A 727 -37.31 38.76 6.65
C GLU A 727 -37.79 37.34 6.85
N LYS A 728 -37.61 36.49 5.84
CA LYS A 728 -38.03 35.09 5.84
C LYS A 728 -37.20 34.25 6.83
N ILE A 729 -35.90 34.50 6.94
CA ILE A 729 -34.93 33.68 7.70
C ILE A 729 -34.82 34.14 9.18
N LYS A 730 -35.20 35.36 9.49
CA LYS A 730 -35.05 36.01 10.85
C LYS A 730 -35.56 35.18 12.04
N LYS A 731 -36.59 34.35 11.87
CA LYS A 731 -37.25 33.63 13.00
C LYS A 731 -36.44 32.40 13.50
N GLY A 732 -35.46 31.90 12.77
CA GLY A 732 -34.69 30.69 13.12
C GLY A 732 -33.47 30.97 14.02
N ALA A 733 -32.72 32.03 13.71
CA ALA A 733 -31.45 32.37 14.36
C ALA A 733 -31.61 32.77 15.84
N ASP A 734 -32.67 33.54 16.18
CA ASP A 734 -32.89 34.02 17.53
C ASP A 734 -33.10 32.91 18.57
N LYS A 735 -33.76 31.81 18.16
CA LYS A 735 -34.08 30.69 19.06
C LYS A 735 -32.83 29.86 19.39
N ALA A 736 -31.98 29.61 18.40
CA ALA A 736 -30.73 28.87 18.54
C ALA A 736 -29.70 29.62 19.43
N ASN A 737 -29.62 30.96 19.27
CA ASN A 737 -28.72 31.80 20.03
C ASN A 737 -29.09 31.87 21.54
N ARG A 738 -30.38 31.86 21.88
CA ARG A 738 -30.83 31.85 23.27
C ARG A 738 -30.47 30.54 23.97
N SER A 739 -30.77 29.42 23.34
CA SER A 739 -30.47 28.08 23.86
C SER A 739 -28.98 27.88 24.11
N TYR A 740 -28.13 28.37 23.22
CA TYR A 740 -26.67 28.26 23.37
C TYR A 740 -26.10 29.14 24.49
N LYS A 741 -26.58 30.38 24.63
CA LYS A 741 -26.18 31.27 25.73
C LYS A 741 -26.54 30.73 27.12
N GLU A 742 -27.65 29.98 27.22
CA GLU A 742 -28.02 29.29 28.45
C GLU A 742 -27.09 28.10 28.71
N ALA A 743 -26.76 27.32 27.71
CA ALA A 743 -25.87 26.17 27.82
C ALA A 743 -24.42 26.54 28.23
N ILE A 744 -23.88 27.65 27.74
CA ILE A 744 -22.52 28.12 28.12
C ILE A 744 -22.47 28.56 29.61
N LYS A 745 -23.55 29.10 30.15
CA LYS A 745 -23.59 29.52 31.57
C LYS A 745 -23.50 28.37 32.57
N GLU A 746 -23.82 27.16 32.15
CA GLU A 746 -23.78 25.95 32.98
C GLU A 746 -22.40 25.23 32.94
N LEU A 747 -21.42 25.75 32.18
CA LEU A 747 -20.09 25.19 32.12
C LEU A 747 -19.27 25.49 33.38
N PRO A 748 -18.51 24.50 33.92
CA PRO A 748 -17.63 24.73 35.07
C PRO A 748 -16.52 25.73 34.69
N GLU A 749 -16.33 26.75 35.57
CA GLU A 749 -15.25 27.73 35.44
C GLU A 749 -13.89 27.01 35.39
N GLY A 750 -13.15 27.13 34.26
CA GLY A 750 -11.78 26.64 34.13
C GLY A 750 -11.56 25.55 33.09
N ILE A 751 -12.58 24.94 32.47
CA ILE A 751 -12.40 23.89 31.46
C ILE A 751 -12.11 24.46 30.06
N TYR A 752 -12.53 25.71 29.79
CA TYR A 752 -12.47 26.35 28.47
C TYR A 752 -11.69 27.67 28.42
N ARG A 753 -10.74 27.89 29.33
CA ARG A 753 -9.81 29.03 29.26
C ARG A 753 -8.42 28.61 28.78
#